data_e63a2f47eef7dd97160b857d7862c3a5
#
_entry.id   e63a2f47eef7dd97160b857d7862c3a5
#
_cell.length_a   1.000
_cell.length_b   1.000
_cell.length_c   1.000
_cell.angle_alpha   90.00
_cell.angle_beta   90.00
_cell.angle_gamma   90.00
#
_symmetry.space_group_name_H-M   'P 1'
#
loop_
_entity.id
_entity.type
_entity.pdbx_description
1 polymer ?
#
loop_
_entity_poly.entity_id
_entity_poly.type
_entity_poly.pdbx_seq_one_letter_code
_entity_poly.pdbx_strand_id
1 'polypeptide(L)'
;MTERIIAQRLGIALRQVQGTVRLLREGATIPFISRYRKEATGSLDELQVGAIKEQLDRLTELEARRQTVLTTIEGQGKLTGELRKRIEECWNAVELEDIYLPYKPKRRTRATAARERGLEPLADIVMAQRAHDLLHQAQRFVTAEVPTPEEAIAGACDIVAERISEDEQARNTVRRTMGREGAVHSKLVKGKEAEGAKYSDYFDAASPLRSISSHRFLAMRRGEDEGILRISIDADTERITEALCRRFIRPGSATRTYMEAAVADSLKRLIRPSIETELLAAAKEKADDEAIGVFAENLRQLLLSAPLGQKRVIAIDPGFRTGCKVVVLDSQGNLVHNTTIYPHPPQGRYAEAAEMLRALAGKYRAEAFAIGDGTAGRETEQLVRGLGLDGAVEIFMVSEDGASVYSASAAAREEFPDYDVTVRGSVSIGRRLIDPLSELVKIDPKSIGVGQYQHSVDQGKLKARLNTVVESCVNRVGVNINTASKHILTYISGLGPALAENIVAYRAANGDFKSRKELLRVPRLGAKAYELAAGFLRIVGGQNPLDNSAVHPESYHIAERMAADAGVTVDRLLADKELRRGIKPERYVDGQVGIPTVTDIVEALDKCGLDPREQLQAFSFDPNVRTIGDLREGMTLPGIVTNITAFGAFVDIGIKQDGLVHISQMADRYVASPAEVVHLGQQVEVRVTGIDTARGRISLSMRK
;
A
#
# COMPACT_ATOMS: atom_id res chain seq x y z
N MET A 1 20.95 16.85 11.99
CA MET A 1 20.21 16.19 13.10
C MET A 1 19.25 15.13 12.56
N THR A 2 18.40 15.47 11.61
CA THR A 2 17.40 14.61 10.95
C THR A 2 17.99 13.27 10.47
N GLU A 3 19.12 13.30 9.77
CA GLU A 3 19.78 12.08 9.24
C GLU A 3 20.25 11.12 10.35
N ARG A 4 20.70 11.65 11.51
CA ARG A 4 21.05 10.81 12.67
C ARG A 4 19.84 10.10 13.26
N ILE A 5 18.70 10.79 13.31
CA ILE A 5 17.44 10.20 13.81
C ILE A 5 16.96 9.11 12.87
N ILE A 6 17.01 9.34 11.55
CA ILE A 6 16.68 8.33 10.54
C ILE A 6 17.60 7.11 10.70
N ALA A 7 18.92 7.33 10.79
CA ALA A 7 19.90 6.28 10.97
C ALA A 7 19.58 5.39 12.21
N GLN A 8 19.28 6.05 13.34
CA GLN A 8 18.93 5.35 14.59
C GLN A 8 17.60 4.59 14.48
N ARG A 9 16.56 5.20 13.89
CA ARG A 9 15.23 4.56 13.77
C ARG A 9 15.23 3.36 12.85
N LEU A 10 15.99 3.42 11.76
CA LEU A 10 16.03 2.36 10.75
C LEU A 10 17.18 1.34 10.98
N GLY A 11 18.08 1.59 11.92
CA GLY A 11 19.27 0.75 12.12
C GLY A 11 20.23 0.77 10.93
N ILE A 12 20.24 1.84 10.13
CA ILE A 12 21.08 2.02 8.96
C ILE A 12 22.26 2.95 9.31
N ALA A 13 23.44 2.67 8.75
CA ALA A 13 24.61 3.48 9.03
C ALA A 13 24.41 4.95 8.60
N LEU A 14 24.84 5.90 9.42
CA LEU A 14 24.65 7.33 9.17
C LEU A 14 25.18 7.77 7.79
N ARG A 15 26.33 7.24 7.36
CA ARG A 15 26.92 7.56 6.04
C ARG A 15 26.00 7.16 4.90
N GLN A 16 25.34 6.00 5.00
CA GLN A 16 24.40 5.51 4.00
C GLN A 16 23.16 6.40 3.93
N VAL A 17 22.61 6.79 5.09
CA VAL A 17 21.48 7.72 5.16
C VAL A 17 21.85 9.08 4.57
N GLN A 18 23.02 9.62 4.90
CA GLN A 18 23.47 10.89 4.35
C GLN A 18 23.62 10.86 2.83
N GLY A 19 24.23 9.78 2.28
CA GLY A 19 24.34 9.58 0.84
C GLY A 19 22.99 9.54 0.15
N THR A 20 22.05 8.78 0.73
CA THR A 20 20.69 8.63 0.21
C THR A 20 19.91 9.95 0.26
N VAL A 21 19.92 10.65 1.40
CA VAL A 21 19.22 11.94 1.56
C VAL A 21 19.76 13.00 0.60
N ARG A 22 21.08 13.04 0.36
CA ARG A 22 21.68 13.92 -0.62
C ARG A 22 21.11 13.66 -2.01
N LEU A 23 21.12 12.40 -2.47
CA LEU A 23 20.61 12.02 -3.79
C LEU A 23 19.12 12.32 -3.95
N LEU A 24 18.31 12.08 -2.91
CA LEU A 24 16.89 12.41 -2.91
C LEU A 24 16.66 13.93 -3.04
N ARG A 25 17.45 14.76 -2.35
CA ARG A 25 17.40 16.22 -2.46
C ARG A 25 17.85 16.75 -3.82
N GLU A 26 18.74 16.03 -4.50
CA GLU A 26 19.16 16.27 -5.89
C GLU A 26 18.11 15.82 -6.92
N GLY A 27 16.97 15.27 -6.46
CA GLY A 27 15.84 14.85 -7.31
C GLY A 27 16.02 13.46 -7.92
N ALA A 28 16.93 12.63 -7.41
CA ALA A 28 17.04 11.24 -7.84
C ALA A 28 15.87 10.40 -7.31
N THR A 29 15.39 9.46 -8.12
CA THR A 29 14.28 8.59 -7.77
C THR A 29 14.76 7.34 -7.00
N ILE A 30 13.84 6.68 -6.27
CA ILE A 30 14.17 5.49 -5.49
C ILE A 30 14.76 4.38 -6.38
N PRO A 31 14.17 4.01 -7.55
CA PRO A 31 14.73 2.99 -8.42
C PRO A 31 16.13 3.35 -8.95
N PHE A 32 16.35 4.62 -9.29
CA PHE A 32 17.65 5.07 -9.77
C PHE A 32 18.73 4.99 -8.69
N ILE A 33 18.41 5.43 -7.47
CA ILE A 33 19.36 5.40 -6.34
C ILE A 33 19.74 3.96 -6.01
N SER A 34 18.78 3.07 -5.84
CA SER A 34 19.02 1.68 -5.45
C SER A 34 19.79 0.89 -6.51
N ARG A 35 19.62 1.22 -7.78
CA ARG A 35 20.25 0.48 -8.90
C ARG A 35 21.58 1.08 -9.35
N TYR A 36 21.68 2.40 -9.46
CA TYR A 36 22.81 3.06 -10.13
C TYR A 36 23.68 3.94 -9.20
N ARG A 37 23.38 4.02 -7.91
CA ARG A 37 24.15 4.83 -6.94
C ARG A 37 24.54 4.03 -5.68
N LYS A 38 24.87 2.75 -5.88
CA LYS A 38 25.19 1.80 -4.80
C LYS A 38 26.39 2.23 -3.95
N GLU A 39 27.42 2.79 -4.55
CA GLU A 39 28.60 3.27 -3.84
C GLU A 39 28.27 4.41 -2.88
N ALA A 40 27.39 5.32 -3.30
CA ALA A 40 26.99 6.47 -2.48
C ALA A 40 26.10 6.05 -1.31
N THR A 41 25.34 4.96 -1.46
CA THR A 41 24.37 4.47 -0.46
C THR A 41 24.87 3.25 0.32
N GLY A 42 26.04 2.67 -0.07
CA GLY A 42 26.51 1.42 0.50
C GLY A 42 25.59 0.24 0.20
N SER A 43 25.10 0.16 -1.02
CA SER A 43 24.25 -0.91 -1.57
C SER A 43 22.89 -1.07 -0.86
N LEU A 44 22.28 0.03 -0.40
CA LEU A 44 20.92 0.01 0.09
C LEU A 44 19.96 -0.44 -1.02
N ASP A 45 19.04 -1.32 -0.66
CA ASP A 45 18.00 -1.77 -1.56
C ASP A 45 16.85 -0.73 -1.68
N GLU A 46 15.91 -1.01 -2.56
CA GLU A 46 14.79 -0.11 -2.86
C GLU A 46 13.87 0.10 -1.65
N LEU A 47 13.69 -0.93 -0.80
CA LEU A 47 12.88 -0.85 0.42
C LEU A 47 13.55 0.05 1.46
N GLN A 48 14.87 -0.09 1.63
CA GLN A 48 15.64 0.72 2.56
C GLN A 48 15.70 2.19 2.11
N VAL A 49 15.92 2.45 0.83
CA VAL A 49 15.89 3.81 0.26
C VAL A 49 14.49 4.42 0.42
N GLY A 50 13.44 3.64 0.18
CA GLY A 50 12.05 4.05 0.39
C GLY A 50 11.75 4.40 1.85
N ALA A 51 12.22 3.58 2.80
CA ALA A 51 12.06 3.82 4.23
C ALA A 51 12.79 5.11 4.68
N ILE A 52 13.98 5.37 4.15
CA ILE A 52 14.71 6.63 4.42
C ILE A 52 13.91 7.83 3.91
N LYS A 53 13.35 7.74 2.69
CA LYS A 53 12.52 8.82 2.12
C LYS A 53 11.30 9.08 2.97
N GLU A 54 10.58 8.05 3.38
CA GLU A 54 9.39 8.17 4.23
C GLU A 54 9.72 8.84 5.59
N GLN A 55 10.81 8.41 6.24
CA GLN A 55 11.25 9.04 7.48
C GLN A 55 11.70 10.49 7.29
N LEU A 56 12.33 10.80 6.15
CA LEU A 56 12.71 12.16 5.81
C LEU A 56 11.49 13.07 5.64
N ASP A 57 10.48 12.61 4.93
CA ASP A 57 9.23 13.33 4.72
C ASP A 57 8.51 13.58 6.06
N ARG A 58 8.35 12.55 6.90
CA ARG A 58 7.75 12.65 8.26
C ARG A 58 8.49 13.62 9.18
N LEU A 59 9.82 13.59 9.16
CA LEU A 59 10.61 14.51 9.99
C LEU A 59 10.58 15.94 9.45
N THR A 60 10.47 16.13 8.15
CA THR A 60 10.30 17.45 7.54
C THR A 60 8.95 18.07 7.93
N GLU A 61 7.87 17.28 7.92
CA GLU A 61 6.56 17.72 8.40
C GLU A 61 6.59 18.07 9.89
N LEU A 62 7.24 17.24 10.71
CA LEU A 62 7.40 17.53 12.14
C LEU A 62 8.19 18.84 12.37
N GLU A 63 9.22 19.09 11.58
CA GLU A 63 10.00 20.33 11.66
C GLU A 63 9.16 21.56 11.29
N ALA A 64 8.37 21.48 10.23
CA ALA A 64 7.41 22.52 9.86
C ALA A 64 6.38 22.75 10.98
N ARG A 65 5.90 21.66 11.61
CA ARG A 65 4.99 21.75 12.75
C ARG A 65 5.64 22.43 13.96
N ARG A 66 6.89 22.07 14.31
CA ARG A 66 7.66 22.72 15.38
C ARG A 66 7.77 24.22 15.16
N GLN A 67 8.09 24.63 13.94
CA GLN A 67 8.19 26.04 13.60
C GLN A 67 6.86 26.78 13.78
N THR A 68 5.73 26.15 13.38
CA THR A 68 4.40 26.69 13.61
C THR A 68 4.10 26.86 15.10
N VAL A 69 4.45 25.87 15.92
CA VAL A 69 4.27 25.92 17.38
C VAL A 69 5.10 27.04 17.99
N LEU A 70 6.38 27.14 17.64
CA LEU A 70 7.26 28.22 18.12
C LEU A 70 6.72 29.60 17.78
N THR A 71 6.34 29.84 16.53
CA THR A 71 5.79 31.12 16.07
C THR A 71 4.48 31.47 16.81
N THR A 72 3.62 30.49 17.06
CA THR A 72 2.35 30.71 17.76
C THR A 72 2.56 31.11 19.23
N ILE A 73 3.47 30.42 19.94
CA ILE A 73 3.77 30.70 21.35
C ILE A 73 4.52 32.03 21.49
N GLU A 74 5.41 32.34 20.58
CA GLU A 74 6.14 33.61 20.52
C GLU A 74 5.18 34.80 20.29
N GLY A 75 4.22 34.65 19.37
CA GLY A 75 3.18 35.65 19.12
C GLY A 75 2.27 35.90 20.33
N GLN A 76 2.19 34.97 21.28
CA GLN A 76 1.51 35.12 22.56
C GLN A 76 2.39 35.76 23.66
N GLY A 77 3.66 35.99 23.38
CA GLY A 77 4.61 36.50 24.37
C GLY A 77 4.96 35.50 25.49
N LYS A 78 4.69 34.20 25.29
CA LYS A 78 4.87 33.14 26.30
C LYS A 78 6.06 32.21 26.05
N LEU A 79 6.85 32.45 25.00
CA LEU A 79 7.99 31.62 24.65
C LEU A 79 9.21 31.95 25.51
N THR A 80 9.50 31.10 26.50
CA THR A 80 10.73 31.19 27.30
C THR A 80 11.89 30.48 26.59
N GLY A 81 13.12 30.79 26.97
CA GLY A 81 14.31 30.13 26.41
C GLY A 81 14.34 28.61 26.65
N GLU A 82 13.88 28.18 27.83
CA GLU A 82 13.77 26.77 28.18
C GLU A 82 12.72 26.05 27.32
N LEU A 83 11.53 26.66 27.17
CA LEU A 83 10.47 26.12 26.32
C LEU A 83 10.88 26.04 24.86
N ARG A 84 11.57 27.07 24.33
CA ARG A 84 12.13 27.07 22.98
C ARG A 84 13.04 25.87 22.76
N LYS A 85 14.04 25.69 23.65
CA LYS A 85 14.98 24.56 23.58
C LYS A 85 14.27 23.21 23.62
N ARG A 86 13.30 23.07 24.49
CA ARG A 86 12.51 21.86 24.64
C ARG A 86 11.72 21.50 23.38
N ILE A 87 11.11 22.51 22.73
CA ILE A 87 10.38 22.34 21.46
C ILE A 87 11.38 21.98 20.33
N GLU A 88 12.53 22.65 20.24
CA GLU A 88 13.54 22.43 19.21
C GLU A 88 14.17 21.03 19.31
N GLU A 89 14.30 20.49 20.52
CA GLU A 89 14.85 19.15 20.77
C GLU A 89 13.79 18.03 20.67
N CYS A 90 12.48 18.36 20.56
CA CYS A 90 11.40 17.40 20.49
C CYS A 90 11.28 16.78 19.08
N TRP A 91 11.44 15.45 18.98
CA TRP A 91 11.32 14.68 17.74
C TRP A 91 10.17 13.66 17.78
N ASN A 92 9.24 13.90 18.68
CA ASN A 92 8.01 13.11 18.83
C ASN A 92 6.80 14.01 18.63
N ALA A 93 5.94 13.69 17.65
CA ALA A 93 4.78 14.51 17.32
C ALA A 93 3.75 14.60 18.47
N VAL A 94 3.56 13.49 19.19
CA VAL A 94 2.62 13.43 20.33
C VAL A 94 3.12 14.31 21.48
N GLU A 95 4.40 14.21 21.81
CA GLU A 95 5.04 15.04 22.85
C GLU A 95 5.01 16.53 22.47
N LEU A 96 5.26 16.85 21.19
CA LEU A 96 5.17 18.24 20.70
C LEU A 96 3.75 18.81 20.86
N GLU A 97 2.72 18.04 20.56
CA GLU A 97 1.33 18.48 20.76
C GLU A 97 0.96 18.62 22.24
N ASP A 98 1.48 17.76 23.12
CA ASP A 98 1.28 17.90 24.56
C ASP A 98 1.98 19.17 25.12
N ILE A 99 3.20 19.47 24.67
CA ILE A 99 3.92 20.72 25.00
C ILE A 99 3.14 21.95 24.51
N TYR A 100 2.53 21.85 23.33
CA TYR A 100 1.78 22.95 22.73
C TYR A 100 0.39 23.15 23.33
N LEU A 101 -0.20 22.11 23.92
CA LEU A 101 -1.61 22.09 24.36
C LEU A 101 -2.02 23.29 25.25
N PRO A 102 -1.23 23.74 26.26
CA PRO A 102 -1.55 24.89 27.07
C PRO A 102 -1.59 26.23 26.30
N TYR A 103 -0.92 26.29 25.15
CA TYR A 103 -0.77 27.51 24.33
C TYR A 103 -1.69 27.50 23.10
N LYS A 104 -2.32 26.35 22.82
CA LYS A 104 -3.19 26.20 21.65
C LYS A 104 -4.43 27.09 21.78
N PRO A 105 -4.76 27.90 20.76
CA PRO A 105 -6.00 28.68 20.76
C PRO A 105 -7.21 27.79 20.98
N LYS A 106 -8.00 28.09 22.02
CA LYS A 106 -9.15 27.27 22.42
C LYS A 106 -10.45 27.92 21.98
N ARG A 107 -11.46 27.08 21.71
CA ARG A 107 -12.85 27.53 21.67
C ARG A 107 -13.29 27.87 23.11
N ARG A 108 -14.41 28.61 23.27
CA ARG A 108 -14.96 28.94 24.58
C ARG A 108 -15.27 27.66 25.36
N THR A 109 -14.52 27.42 26.45
CA THR A 109 -14.66 26.25 27.34
C THR A 109 -15.37 26.68 28.63
N ARG A 110 -15.77 25.71 29.49
CA ARG A 110 -16.27 26.03 30.85
C ARG A 110 -15.21 26.78 31.64
N ALA A 111 -13.96 26.39 31.57
CA ALA A 111 -12.86 27.07 32.22
C ALA A 111 -12.63 28.49 31.68
N THR A 112 -12.79 28.73 30.38
CA THR A 112 -12.71 30.07 29.78
C THR A 112 -13.84 30.95 30.35
N ALA A 113 -15.07 30.45 30.40
CA ALA A 113 -16.21 31.16 30.98
C ALA A 113 -16.00 31.44 32.48
N ALA A 114 -15.39 30.51 33.22
CA ALA A 114 -15.06 30.74 34.63
C ALA A 114 -13.97 31.79 34.82
N ARG A 115 -12.95 31.84 33.94
CA ARG A 115 -11.93 32.91 33.95
C ARG A 115 -12.52 34.27 33.61
N GLU A 116 -13.43 34.36 32.65
CA GLU A 116 -14.15 35.59 32.31
C GLU A 116 -14.93 36.14 33.50
N ARG A 117 -15.44 35.25 34.39
CA ARG A 117 -16.11 35.60 35.63
C ARG A 117 -15.17 35.89 36.81
N GLY A 118 -13.85 35.94 36.56
CA GLY A 118 -12.84 36.28 37.57
C GLY A 118 -12.52 35.16 38.57
N LEU A 119 -12.83 33.91 38.28
CA LEU A 119 -12.65 32.77 39.20
C LEU A 119 -11.26 32.15 39.19
N GLU A 120 -10.31 32.66 38.39
CA GLU A 120 -8.95 32.14 38.33
C GLU A 120 -8.17 32.17 39.64
N PRO A 121 -8.24 33.28 40.45
CA PRO A 121 -7.58 33.29 41.75
C PRO A 121 -8.18 32.28 42.74
N LEU A 122 -9.48 31.98 42.64
CA LEU A 122 -10.08 30.91 43.45
C LEU A 122 -9.57 29.51 43.03
N ALA A 123 -9.39 29.30 41.74
CA ALA A 123 -8.76 28.06 41.23
C ALA A 123 -7.33 27.89 41.75
N ASP A 124 -6.55 28.99 41.86
CA ASP A 124 -5.22 28.99 42.46
C ASP A 124 -5.27 28.58 43.94
N ILE A 125 -6.25 29.08 44.71
CA ILE A 125 -6.47 28.72 46.11
C ILE A 125 -6.79 27.20 46.22
N VAL A 126 -7.68 26.68 45.36
CA VAL A 126 -8.01 25.23 45.31
C VAL A 126 -6.77 24.41 45.03
N MET A 127 -5.98 24.78 44.02
CA MET A 127 -4.75 24.05 43.66
C MET A 127 -3.64 24.17 44.69
N ALA A 128 -3.55 25.28 45.44
CA ALA A 128 -2.57 25.44 46.51
C ALA A 128 -2.86 24.48 47.69
N GLN A 129 -4.10 24.05 47.86
CA GLN A 129 -4.56 23.07 48.86
C GLN A 129 -4.20 23.44 50.30
N ARG A 130 -4.17 24.73 50.62
CA ARG A 130 -3.82 25.30 51.95
C ARG A 130 -5.03 25.91 52.69
N ALA A 131 -6.15 26.05 52.02
CA ALA A 131 -7.34 26.67 52.58
C ALA A 131 -8.07 25.68 53.50
N HIS A 132 -8.30 26.07 54.76
CA HIS A 132 -9.05 25.26 55.71
C HIS A 132 -10.58 25.41 55.51
N ASP A 133 -11.04 26.57 55.05
CA ASP A 133 -12.45 26.86 54.74
C ASP A 133 -12.56 27.48 53.33
N LEU A 134 -12.78 26.62 52.34
CA LEU A 134 -12.89 27.06 50.95
C LEU A 134 -14.19 27.80 50.67
N LEU A 135 -15.28 27.47 51.36
CA LEU A 135 -16.57 28.19 51.20
C LEU A 135 -16.44 29.65 51.64
N HIS A 136 -15.79 29.91 52.78
CA HIS A 136 -15.52 31.26 53.21
C HIS A 136 -14.63 32.05 52.25
N GLN A 137 -13.62 31.40 51.66
CA GLN A 137 -12.79 32.02 50.63
C GLN A 137 -13.61 32.35 49.37
N ALA A 138 -14.50 31.44 48.96
CA ALA A 138 -15.33 31.57 47.76
C ALA A 138 -16.39 32.70 47.87
N GLN A 139 -16.80 33.09 49.06
CA GLN A 139 -17.71 34.22 49.27
C GLN A 139 -17.19 35.53 48.65
N ARG A 140 -15.86 35.70 48.55
CA ARG A 140 -15.24 36.89 47.96
C ARG A 140 -15.39 36.95 46.43
N PHE A 141 -15.78 35.85 45.79
CA PHE A 141 -15.96 35.73 44.37
C PHE A 141 -17.42 35.67 43.94
N VAL A 142 -18.34 35.88 44.90
CA VAL A 142 -19.78 35.97 44.62
C VAL A 142 -20.07 37.28 43.91
N THR A 143 -20.72 37.22 42.77
CA THR A 143 -21.10 38.33 41.90
C THR A 143 -22.52 38.11 41.35
N ALA A 144 -23.06 39.07 40.61
CA ALA A 144 -24.34 38.88 39.91
C ALA A 144 -24.33 37.71 38.91
N GLU A 145 -23.17 37.40 38.34
CA GLU A 145 -22.98 36.28 37.40
C GLU A 145 -22.62 34.96 38.09
N VAL A 146 -22.24 35.00 39.36
CA VAL A 146 -21.86 33.85 40.20
C VAL A 146 -22.53 34.03 41.56
N PRO A 147 -23.82 33.73 41.69
CA PRO A 147 -24.63 34.16 42.85
C PRO A 147 -24.34 33.40 44.13
N THR A 148 -23.67 32.25 44.09
CA THR A 148 -23.36 31.45 45.28
C THR A 148 -21.88 31.06 45.39
N PRO A 149 -21.35 30.84 46.61
CA PRO A 149 -19.99 30.34 46.80
C PRO A 149 -19.77 28.98 46.17
N GLU A 150 -20.79 28.12 46.14
CA GLU A 150 -20.75 26.78 45.52
C GLU A 150 -20.56 26.89 44.02
N GLU A 151 -21.25 27.83 43.36
CA GLU A 151 -21.04 28.06 41.90
C GLU A 151 -19.66 28.65 41.63
N ALA A 152 -19.15 29.49 42.51
CA ALA A 152 -17.76 30.00 42.40
C ALA A 152 -16.76 28.87 42.49
N ILE A 153 -16.94 27.94 43.45
CA ILE A 153 -16.07 26.75 43.60
C ILE A 153 -16.21 25.83 42.39
N ALA A 154 -17.42 25.60 41.88
CA ALA A 154 -17.64 24.79 40.71
C ALA A 154 -16.90 25.35 39.46
N GLY A 155 -17.00 26.67 39.23
CA GLY A 155 -16.25 27.35 38.17
C GLY A 155 -14.72 27.29 38.38
N ALA A 156 -14.27 27.45 39.63
CA ALA A 156 -12.84 27.27 39.96
C ALA A 156 -12.36 25.82 39.66
N CYS A 157 -13.18 24.82 40.00
CA CYS A 157 -12.89 23.41 39.70
C CYS A 157 -12.86 23.14 38.19
N ASP A 158 -13.67 23.80 37.36
CA ASP A 158 -13.59 23.70 35.90
C ASP A 158 -12.23 24.21 35.38
N ILE A 159 -11.69 25.31 35.96
CA ILE A 159 -10.34 25.80 35.64
C ILE A 159 -9.27 24.79 36.08
N VAL A 160 -9.39 24.25 37.30
CA VAL A 160 -8.45 23.22 37.81
C VAL A 160 -8.49 21.97 36.94
N ALA A 161 -9.66 21.50 36.54
CA ALA A 161 -9.80 20.34 35.65
C ALA A 161 -9.13 20.57 34.30
N GLU A 162 -9.25 21.77 33.73
CA GLU A 162 -8.54 22.12 32.47
C GLU A 162 -7.02 22.12 32.66
N ARG A 163 -6.49 22.73 33.73
CA ARG A 163 -5.07 22.74 34.07
C ARG A 163 -4.50 21.32 34.24
N ILE A 164 -5.25 20.44 34.92
CA ILE A 164 -4.89 19.02 35.07
C ILE A 164 -4.84 18.33 33.69
N SER A 165 -5.79 18.65 32.81
CA SER A 165 -5.85 18.05 31.45
C SER A 165 -4.72 18.48 30.54
N GLU A 166 -4.07 19.59 30.82
CA GLU A 166 -2.92 20.14 30.10
C GLU A 166 -1.58 19.71 30.70
N ASP A 167 -1.58 19.05 31.85
CA ASP A 167 -0.36 18.50 32.45
C ASP A 167 0.12 17.27 31.63
N GLU A 168 1.30 17.40 31.07
CA GLU A 168 1.90 16.35 30.23
C GLU A 168 2.07 15.01 30.95
N GLN A 169 2.44 15.04 32.22
CA GLN A 169 2.64 13.81 32.98
C GLN A 169 1.31 13.14 33.33
N ALA A 170 0.25 13.94 33.54
CA ALA A 170 -1.10 13.40 33.67
C ALA A 170 -1.54 12.72 32.39
N ARG A 171 -1.39 13.39 31.25
CA ARG A 171 -1.69 12.82 29.92
C ARG A 171 -0.87 11.56 29.67
N ASN A 172 0.43 11.58 29.91
CA ASN A 172 1.31 10.43 29.75
C ASN A 172 0.95 9.26 30.65
N THR A 173 0.50 9.52 31.88
CA THR A 173 0.01 8.48 32.78
C THR A 173 -1.23 7.80 32.22
N VAL A 174 -2.22 8.57 31.78
CA VAL A 174 -3.45 8.04 31.18
C VAL A 174 -3.14 7.30 29.88
N ARG A 175 -2.36 7.91 28.98
CA ARG A 175 -1.94 7.33 27.69
C ARG A 175 -1.26 5.98 27.88
N ARG A 176 -0.30 5.91 28.81
CA ARG A 176 0.46 4.69 29.09
C ARG A 176 -0.45 3.59 29.64
N THR A 177 -1.33 3.92 30.57
CA THR A 177 -2.24 2.94 31.18
C THR A 177 -3.24 2.43 30.14
N MET A 178 -3.90 3.32 29.41
CA MET A 178 -4.85 2.95 28.35
C MET A 178 -4.16 2.19 27.20
N GLY A 179 -2.98 2.61 26.78
CA GLY A 179 -2.25 1.96 25.69
C GLY A 179 -1.72 0.56 26.05
N ARG A 180 -1.35 0.35 27.33
CA ARG A 180 -0.79 -0.93 27.79
C ARG A 180 -1.85 -1.94 28.20
N GLU A 181 -2.89 -1.49 28.88
CA GLU A 181 -3.87 -2.35 29.56
C GLU A 181 -5.26 -2.24 28.93
N GLY A 182 -5.47 -1.24 28.08
CA GLY A 182 -6.76 -1.00 27.44
C GLY A 182 -7.11 -2.06 26.39
N ALA A 183 -8.41 -2.31 26.26
CA ALA A 183 -8.98 -3.15 25.23
C ALA A 183 -9.87 -2.32 24.29
N VAL A 184 -9.72 -2.53 22.99
CA VAL A 184 -10.68 -2.02 22.00
C VAL A 184 -11.97 -2.81 22.15
N HIS A 185 -13.03 -2.12 22.46
CA HIS A 185 -14.37 -2.69 22.63
C HIS A 185 -15.28 -2.20 21.50
N SER A 186 -15.93 -3.12 20.83
CA SER A 186 -16.91 -2.88 19.78
C SER A 186 -18.30 -3.29 20.26
N LYS A 187 -19.28 -2.41 20.13
CA LYS A 187 -20.68 -2.66 20.48
C LYS A 187 -21.61 -2.33 19.32
N LEU A 188 -22.65 -3.15 19.16
CA LEU A 188 -23.71 -2.89 18.21
C LEU A 188 -24.49 -1.62 18.57
N VAL A 189 -24.77 -0.77 17.58
CA VAL A 189 -25.71 0.34 17.71
C VAL A 189 -27.13 -0.21 17.78
N LYS A 190 -27.89 0.22 18.78
CA LYS A 190 -29.25 -0.27 19.03
C LYS A 190 -30.15 -0.17 17.78
N GLY A 191 -30.78 -1.25 17.41
CA GLY A 191 -31.69 -1.33 16.26
C GLY A 191 -31.02 -1.56 14.91
N LYS A 192 -29.70 -1.89 14.89
CA LYS A 192 -28.94 -2.14 13.66
C LYS A 192 -28.59 -3.63 13.43
N GLU A 193 -29.24 -4.56 14.13
CA GLU A 193 -28.96 -5.99 14.10
C GLU A 193 -29.09 -6.58 12.70
N ALA A 194 -30.17 -6.25 11.99
CA ALA A 194 -30.45 -6.79 10.65
C ALA A 194 -29.50 -6.22 9.58
N GLU A 195 -29.27 -4.90 9.61
CA GLU A 195 -28.36 -4.21 8.69
C GLU A 195 -26.90 -4.63 8.93
N GLY A 196 -26.57 -4.92 10.20
CA GLY A 196 -25.22 -5.25 10.66
C GLY A 196 -24.86 -6.73 10.60
N ALA A 197 -25.67 -7.63 10.03
CA ALA A 197 -25.44 -9.08 10.06
C ALA A 197 -24.01 -9.49 9.67
N LYS A 198 -23.40 -8.81 8.71
CA LYS A 198 -22.00 -9.05 8.28
C LYS A 198 -20.95 -8.72 9.36
N TYR A 199 -21.33 -7.97 10.40
CA TYR A 199 -20.48 -7.60 11.54
C TYR A 199 -20.84 -8.35 12.82
N SER A 200 -21.63 -9.43 12.75
CA SER A 200 -22.11 -10.18 13.92
C SER A 200 -21.01 -10.60 14.89
N ASP A 201 -19.82 -10.94 14.36
CA ASP A 201 -18.64 -11.32 15.16
C ASP A 201 -18.08 -10.14 16.01
N TYR A 202 -18.56 -8.91 15.77
CA TYR A 202 -18.11 -7.67 16.41
C TYR A 202 -19.22 -6.95 17.20
N PHE A 203 -20.40 -7.56 17.37
CA PHE A 203 -21.53 -6.92 18.09
C PHE A 203 -21.27 -6.68 19.56
N ASP A 204 -20.44 -7.51 20.19
CA ASP A 204 -19.92 -7.35 21.53
C ASP A 204 -18.54 -8.02 21.61
N ALA A 205 -17.52 -7.34 21.09
CA ALA A 205 -16.18 -7.90 20.97
C ALA A 205 -15.18 -7.01 21.67
N ALA A 206 -14.25 -7.62 22.41
CA ALA A 206 -13.12 -6.95 23.04
C ALA A 206 -11.81 -7.57 22.58
N SER A 207 -10.79 -6.73 22.38
CA SER A 207 -9.44 -7.16 22.03
C SER A 207 -8.41 -6.22 22.65
N PRO A 208 -7.30 -6.72 23.24
CA PRO A 208 -6.27 -5.84 23.81
C PRO A 208 -5.73 -4.90 22.71
N LEU A 209 -5.71 -3.61 22.98
CA LEU A 209 -5.30 -2.57 22.03
C LEU A 209 -3.89 -2.85 21.43
N ARG A 210 -2.95 -3.29 22.24
CA ARG A 210 -1.55 -3.52 21.82
C ARG A 210 -1.37 -4.69 20.86
N SER A 211 -2.30 -5.66 20.83
CA SER A 211 -2.19 -6.92 20.09
C SER A 211 -3.36 -7.19 19.14
N ILE A 212 -4.28 -6.25 19.01
CA ILE A 212 -5.37 -6.39 18.04
C ILE A 212 -4.79 -6.49 16.62
N SER A 213 -5.24 -7.49 15.86
CA SER A 213 -4.82 -7.65 14.47
C SER A 213 -5.43 -6.58 13.57
N SER A 214 -4.67 -6.13 12.57
CA SER A 214 -5.05 -5.03 11.68
C SER A 214 -6.36 -5.30 10.95
N HIS A 215 -6.56 -6.51 10.40
CA HIS A 215 -7.81 -6.87 9.72
C HIS A 215 -9.03 -6.80 10.65
N ARG A 216 -8.90 -7.24 11.92
CA ARG A 216 -9.98 -7.16 12.91
C ARG A 216 -10.30 -5.72 13.27
N PHE A 217 -9.27 -4.90 13.48
CA PHE A 217 -9.44 -3.48 13.77
C PHE A 217 -10.09 -2.73 12.60
N LEU A 218 -9.64 -2.97 11.37
CA LEU A 218 -10.22 -2.37 10.17
C LEU A 218 -11.67 -2.80 9.94
N ALA A 219 -12.02 -4.07 10.23
CA ALA A 219 -13.40 -4.54 10.16
C ALA A 219 -14.31 -3.81 11.16
N MET A 220 -13.84 -3.64 12.42
CA MET A 220 -14.57 -2.88 13.44
C MET A 220 -14.74 -1.41 13.01
N ARG A 221 -13.66 -0.76 12.55
CA ARG A 221 -13.70 0.65 12.08
C ARG A 221 -14.68 0.83 10.93
N ARG A 222 -14.67 -0.10 9.96
CA ARG A 222 -15.65 -0.07 8.86
C ARG A 222 -17.08 -0.18 9.36
N GLY A 223 -17.34 -1.06 10.33
CA GLY A 223 -18.66 -1.15 10.96
C GLY A 223 -19.08 0.13 11.69
N GLU A 224 -18.12 0.86 12.26
CA GLU A 224 -18.35 2.17 12.88
C GLU A 224 -18.63 3.25 11.83
N ASP A 225 -17.86 3.30 10.74
CA ASP A 225 -18.05 4.25 9.63
C ASP A 225 -19.41 4.04 8.94
N GLU A 226 -19.90 2.79 8.87
CA GLU A 226 -21.24 2.45 8.38
C GLU A 226 -22.35 2.70 9.43
N GLY A 227 -22.02 3.18 10.65
CA GLY A 227 -22.97 3.47 11.71
C GLY A 227 -23.61 2.23 12.36
N ILE A 228 -23.00 1.06 12.19
CA ILE A 228 -23.45 -0.23 12.75
C ILE A 228 -22.83 -0.50 14.11
N LEU A 229 -21.54 -0.18 14.26
CA LEU A 229 -20.79 -0.42 15.48
C LEU A 229 -20.41 0.89 16.15
N ARG A 230 -20.14 0.82 17.46
CA ARG A 230 -19.50 1.87 18.23
C ARG A 230 -18.25 1.31 18.85
N ILE A 231 -17.13 2.01 18.67
CA ILE A 231 -15.82 1.59 19.17
C ILE A 231 -15.41 2.50 20.34
N SER A 232 -14.82 1.89 21.35
CA SER A 232 -14.26 2.57 22.50
C SER A 232 -13.04 1.80 23.03
N ILE A 233 -12.22 2.49 23.85
CA ILE A 233 -11.17 1.83 24.61
C ILE A 233 -11.65 1.66 26.04
N ASP A 234 -11.81 0.43 26.47
CA ASP A 234 -12.07 0.09 27.86
C ASP A 234 -10.76 -0.04 28.63
N ALA A 235 -10.68 0.65 29.78
CA ALA A 235 -9.50 0.64 30.65
C ALA A 235 -9.92 0.90 32.10
N ASP A 236 -9.13 0.42 33.04
CA ASP A 236 -9.37 0.58 34.49
C ASP A 236 -9.36 2.07 34.89
N THR A 237 -10.54 2.65 34.90
CA THR A 237 -10.75 4.07 35.24
C THR A 237 -10.43 4.37 36.69
N GLU A 238 -10.66 3.44 37.60
CA GLU A 238 -10.39 3.63 39.06
C GLU A 238 -8.90 3.78 39.29
N ARG A 239 -8.12 2.83 38.73
CA ARG A 239 -6.66 2.87 38.80
C ARG A 239 -6.06 4.14 38.20
N ILE A 240 -6.58 4.59 37.06
CA ILE A 240 -6.17 5.85 36.42
C ILE A 240 -6.48 7.04 37.35
N THR A 241 -7.69 7.08 37.90
CA THR A 241 -8.11 8.15 38.81
C THR A 241 -7.24 8.20 40.07
N GLU A 242 -6.96 7.06 40.69
CA GLU A 242 -6.02 6.95 41.81
C GLU A 242 -4.61 7.47 41.48
N ALA A 243 -4.09 7.12 40.30
CA ALA A 243 -2.77 7.58 39.89
C ALA A 243 -2.73 9.12 39.73
N LEU A 244 -3.80 9.73 39.18
CA LEU A 244 -3.94 11.17 39.07
C LEU A 244 -4.13 11.82 40.43
N CYS A 245 -4.96 11.24 41.30
CA CYS A 245 -5.14 11.74 42.64
C CYS A 245 -3.83 11.75 43.45
N ARG A 246 -3.03 10.68 43.37
CA ARG A 246 -1.70 10.63 44.00
C ARG A 246 -0.76 11.73 43.51
N ARG A 247 -0.89 12.17 42.26
CA ARG A 247 -0.06 13.24 41.69
C ARG A 247 -0.54 14.64 42.13
N PHE A 248 -1.84 14.90 42.12
CA PHE A 248 -2.37 16.24 42.27
C PHE A 248 -2.88 16.54 43.68
N ILE A 249 -3.14 15.56 44.53
CA ILE A 249 -3.75 15.76 45.84
C ILE A 249 -2.73 15.54 46.94
N ARG A 250 -2.60 16.56 47.80
CA ARG A 250 -1.72 16.46 48.98
C ARG A 250 -2.42 15.67 50.10
N PRO A 251 -1.71 14.78 50.79
CA PRO A 251 -2.26 14.10 51.96
C PRO A 251 -2.74 15.11 53.01
N GLY A 252 -3.94 14.90 53.58
CA GLY A 252 -4.50 15.76 54.64
C GLY A 252 -5.01 17.13 54.16
N SER A 253 -5.12 17.37 52.86
CA SER A 253 -5.65 18.64 52.32
C SER A 253 -7.13 18.82 52.69
N ALA A 254 -7.50 19.98 53.21
CA ALA A 254 -8.88 20.34 53.46
C ALA A 254 -9.72 20.56 52.18
N THR A 255 -9.05 20.82 51.05
CA THR A 255 -9.71 20.97 49.74
C THR A 255 -9.74 19.65 48.96
N ARG A 256 -9.41 18.52 49.61
CA ARG A 256 -9.28 17.18 48.97
C ARG A 256 -10.51 16.82 48.12
N THR A 257 -11.70 16.94 48.64
CA THR A 257 -12.94 16.59 47.95
C THR A 257 -13.15 17.36 46.65
N TYR A 258 -12.80 18.66 46.64
CA TYR A 258 -12.88 19.49 45.43
C TYR A 258 -11.82 19.13 44.42
N MET A 259 -10.62 18.79 44.87
CA MET A 259 -9.54 18.30 43.98
C MET A 259 -9.88 16.95 43.40
N GLU A 260 -10.45 16.01 44.18
CA GLU A 260 -10.91 14.72 43.69
C GLU A 260 -11.99 14.89 42.61
N ALA A 261 -12.95 15.79 42.82
CA ALA A 261 -13.96 16.12 41.83
C ALA A 261 -13.38 16.73 40.55
N ALA A 262 -12.41 17.64 40.69
CA ALA A 262 -11.72 18.24 39.54
C ALA A 262 -10.87 17.22 38.76
N VAL A 263 -10.19 16.31 39.45
CA VAL A 263 -9.44 15.22 38.82
C VAL A 263 -10.39 14.28 38.07
N ALA A 264 -11.50 13.88 38.67
CA ALA A 264 -12.48 12.99 38.04
C ALA A 264 -13.13 13.64 36.81
N ASP A 265 -13.48 14.93 36.89
CA ASP A 265 -14.03 15.68 35.76
C ASP A 265 -12.98 15.85 34.64
N SER A 266 -11.74 16.21 34.99
CA SER A 266 -10.65 16.31 34.04
C SER A 266 -10.43 14.98 33.29
N LEU A 267 -10.39 13.88 34.01
CA LEU A 267 -10.21 12.54 33.37
C LEU A 267 -11.40 12.22 32.48
N LYS A 268 -12.63 12.31 32.98
CA LYS A 268 -13.85 11.87 32.28
C LYS A 268 -14.14 12.71 31.04
N ARG A 269 -14.02 14.04 31.15
CA ARG A 269 -14.49 14.98 30.14
C ARG A 269 -13.39 15.46 29.21
N LEU A 270 -12.13 15.52 29.64
CA LEU A 270 -11.05 16.15 28.91
C LEU A 270 -9.96 15.17 28.49
N ILE A 271 -9.33 14.47 29.45
CA ILE A 271 -8.14 13.64 29.13
C ILE A 271 -8.54 12.35 28.41
N ARG A 272 -9.47 11.56 28.98
CA ARG A 272 -9.85 10.25 28.45
C ARG A 272 -10.35 10.32 26.99
N PRO A 273 -11.31 11.20 26.62
CA PRO A 273 -11.77 11.29 25.24
C PRO A 273 -10.66 11.69 24.26
N SER A 274 -9.78 12.60 24.69
CA SER A 274 -8.64 13.04 23.89
C SER A 274 -7.62 11.91 23.66
N ILE A 275 -7.23 11.20 24.72
CA ILE A 275 -6.27 10.09 24.64
C ILE A 275 -6.88 8.88 23.92
N GLU A 276 -8.17 8.60 24.12
CA GLU A 276 -8.88 7.54 23.40
C GLU A 276 -8.84 7.79 21.88
N THR A 277 -9.17 9.01 21.45
CA THR A 277 -9.10 9.41 20.04
C THR A 277 -7.68 9.25 19.50
N GLU A 278 -6.66 9.69 20.25
CA GLU A 278 -5.25 9.57 19.90
C GLU A 278 -4.83 8.11 19.73
N LEU A 279 -5.16 7.24 20.68
CA LEU A 279 -4.79 5.82 20.65
C LEU A 279 -5.52 5.05 19.55
N LEU A 280 -6.80 5.36 19.30
CA LEU A 280 -7.56 4.78 18.18
C LEU A 280 -6.99 5.24 16.83
N ALA A 281 -6.57 6.51 16.72
CA ALA A 281 -5.92 7.02 15.51
C ALA A 281 -4.57 6.34 15.26
N ALA A 282 -3.76 6.15 16.30
CA ALA A 282 -2.50 5.43 16.21
C ALA A 282 -2.69 3.95 15.83
N ALA A 283 -3.70 3.29 16.41
CA ALA A 283 -4.05 1.93 16.03
C ALA A 283 -4.54 1.82 14.58
N LYS A 284 -5.32 2.83 14.11
CA LYS A 284 -5.77 2.93 12.72
C LYS A 284 -4.59 3.11 11.78
N GLU A 285 -3.68 4.02 12.09
CA GLU A 285 -2.48 4.24 11.28
C GLU A 285 -1.65 2.97 11.13
N LYS A 286 -1.39 2.27 12.24
CA LYS A 286 -0.69 0.98 12.21
C LYS A 286 -1.41 -0.05 11.34
N ALA A 287 -2.73 -0.17 11.51
CA ALA A 287 -3.53 -1.11 10.75
C ALA A 287 -3.56 -0.79 9.25
N ASP A 288 -3.60 0.49 8.90
CA ASP A 288 -3.51 0.96 7.52
C ASP A 288 -2.15 0.63 6.91
N ASP A 289 -1.06 0.93 7.61
CA ASP A 289 0.30 0.68 7.11
C ASP A 289 0.55 -0.81 6.85
N GLU A 290 0.08 -1.70 7.75
CA GLU A 290 0.16 -3.15 7.56
C GLU A 290 -0.70 -3.64 6.38
N ALA A 291 -1.94 -3.17 6.26
CA ALA A 291 -2.83 -3.56 5.16
C ALA A 291 -2.33 -3.03 3.81
N ILE A 292 -1.89 -1.77 3.75
CA ILE A 292 -1.30 -1.17 2.54
C ILE A 292 -0.03 -1.91 2.13
N GLY A 293 0.76 -2.39 3.09
CA GLY A 293 1.92 -3.24 2.81
C GLY A 293 1.55 -4.53 2.06
N VAL A 294 0.50 -5.21 2.51
CA VAL A 294 -0.03 -6.41 1.84
C VAL A 294 -0.56 -6.07 0.45
N PHE A 295 -1.35 -5.00 0.32
CA PHE A 295 -1.89 -4.56 -0.98
C PHE A 295 -0.78 -4.20 -1.98
N ALA A 296 0.28 -3.54 -1.49
CA ALA A 296 1.46 -3.22 -2.28
C ALA A 296 2.15 -4.47 -2.82
N GLU A 297 2.28 -5.51 -1.99
CA GLU A 297 2.89 -6.77 -2.41
C GLU A 297 2.00 -7.53 -3.39
N ASN A 298 0.68 -7.59 -3.16
CA ASN A 298 -0.27 -8.18 -4.10
C ASN A 298 -0.22 -7.48 -5.47
N LEU A 299 -0.20 -6.14 -5.49
CA LEU A 299 -0.04 -5.39 -6.74
C LEU A 299 1.30 -5.69 -7.43
N ARG A 300 2.40 -5.76 -6.68
CA ARG A 300 3.73 -6.12 -7.23
C ARG A 300 3.70 -7.46 -7.94
N GLN A 301 3.10 -8.46 -7.32
CA GLN A 301 2.98 -9.80 -7.88
C GLN A 301 2.12 -9.83 -9.14
N LEU A 302 0.99 -9.09 -9.16
CA LEU A 302 0.15 -8.95 -10.35
C LEU A 302 0.91 -8.29 -11.52
N LEU A 303 1.62 -7.20 -11.24
CA LEU A 303 2.37 -6.46 -12.27
C LEU A 303 3.57 -7.26 -12.81
N LEU A 304 4.20 -8.06 -11.97
CA LEU A 304 5.34 -8.89 -12.33
C LEU A 304 4.96 -10.32 -12.73
N SER A 305 3.66 -10.63 -12.86
CA SER A 305 3.23 -11.93 -13.33
C SER A 305 3.73 -12.19 -14.77
N ALA A 306 3.96 -13.47 -15.07
CA ALA A 306 4.55 -13.94 -16.31
C ALA A 306 3.72 -13.51 -17.53
N PRO A 307 4.30 -12.83 -18.53
CA PRO A 307 3.60 -12.51 -19.76
C PRO A 307 3.54 -13.74 -20.68
N LEU A 308 2.44 -13.86 -21.42
CA LEU A 308 2.36 -14.85 -22.51
C LEU A 308 3.31 -14.49 -23.68
N GLY A 309 3.62 -13.20 -23.81
CA GLY A 309 4.43 -12.67 -24.90
C GLY A 309 3.63 -12.47 -26.20
N GLN A 310 4.35 -12.33 -27.31
CA GLN A 310 3.79 -12.00 -28.62
C GLN A 310 3.08 -13.19 -29.26
N LYS A 311 1.88 -13.55 -28.75
CA LYS A 311 1.01 -14.61 -29.30
C LYS A 311 -0.34 -14.03 -29.73
N ARG A 312 -1.01 -14.71 -30.67
CA ARG A 312 -2.37 -14.38 -31.12
C ARG A 312 -3.37 -14.93 -30.10
N VAL A 313 -4.21 -14.07 -29.56
CA VAL A 313 -5.09 -14.39 -28.43
C VAL A 313 -6.56 -14.17 -28.82
N ILE A 314 -7.42 -15.11 -28.48
CA ILE A 314 -8.87 -14.89 -28.40
C ILE A 314 -9.22 -14.57 -26.96
N ALA A 315 -9.69 -13.36 -26.71
CA ALA A 315 -10.12 -12.98 -25.36
C ALA A 315 -11.64 -12.96 -25.26
N ILE A 316 -12.15 -13.46 -24.13
CA ILE A 316 -13.58 -13.57 -23.86
C ILE A 316 -13.85 -12.87 -22.51
N ASP A 317 -14.75 -11.91 -22.55
CA ASP A 317 -15.37 -11.29 -21.39
C ASP A 317 -16.72 -12.00 -21.14
N PRO A 318 -16.84 -12.89 -20.13
CA PRO A 318 -17.99 -13.74 -19.93
C PRO A 318 -19.21 -12.96 -19.43
N GLY A 319 -20.42 -13.43 -19.79
CA GLY A 319 -21.64 -12.87 -19.26
C GLY A 319 -22.88 -13.70 -19.59
N PHE A 320 -23.79 -13.84 -18.61
CA PHE A 320 -25.03 -14.60 -18.79
C PHE A 320 -26.03 -13.87 -19.67
N ARG A 321 -26.52 -12.71 -19.25
CA ARG A 321 -27.61 -11.99 -19.92
C ARG A 321 -27.17 -11.24 -21.18
N THR A 322 -26.05 -10.58 -21.13
CA THR A 322 -25.52 -9.74 -22.21
C THR A 322 -24.74 -10.54 -23.25
N GLY A 323 -24.54 -11.83 -23.04
CA GLY A 323 -23.67 -12.70 -23.84
C GLY A 323 -22.18 -12.50 -23.51
N CYS A 324 -21.37 -13.43 -23.98
CA CYS A 324 -19.90 -13.35 -23.86
C CYS A 324 -19.34 -12.52 -25.02
N LYS A 325 -18.55 -11.49 -24.71
CA LYS A 325 -17.89 -10.65 -25.71
C LYS A 325 -16.57 -11.30 -26.10
N VAL A 326 -16.40 -11.52 -27.37
CA VAL A 326 -15.23 -12.21 -27.93
C VAL A 326 -14.44 -11.24 -28.79
N VAL A 327 -13.17 -11.11 -28.54
CA VAL A 327 -12.25 -10.34 -29.38
C VAL A 327 -11.07 -11.22 -29.81
N VAL A 328 -10.56 -10.96 -30.98
CA VAL A 328 -9.32 -11.59 -31.50
C VAL A 328 -8.24 -10.53 -31.55
N LEU A 329 -7.11 -10.81 -30.91
CA LEU A 329 -5.93 -9.96 -30.89
C LEU A 329 -4.81 -10.61 -31.69
N ASP A 330 -4.09 -9.77 -32.45
CA ASP A 330 -2.84 -10.20 -33.09
C ASP A 330 -1.69 -10.34 -32.06
N SER A 331 -0.52 -10.74 -32.50
CA SER A 331 0.65 -10.92 -31.64
C SER A 331 1.17 -9.63 -31.00
N GLN A 332 0.71 -8.48 -31.44
CA GLN A 332 1.03 -7.15 -30.89
C GLN A 332 -0.08 -6.60 -29.97
N GLY A 333 -1.17 -7.37 -29.80
CA GLY A 333 -2.31 -6.97 -28.98
C GLY A 333 -3.27 -6.00 -29.69
N ASN A 334 -3.21 -5.89 -31.03
CA ASN A 334 -4.16 -5.10 -31.81
C ASN A 334 -5.45 -5.89 -32.03
N LEU A 335 -6.59 -5.19 -31.94
CA LEU A 335 -7.89 -5.77 -32.19
C LEU A 335 -8.09 -6.02 -33.71
N VAL A 336 -8.25 -7.31 -34.08
CA VAL A 336 -8.46 -7.71 -35.50
C VAL A 336 -9.88 -8.19 -35.78
N HIS A 337 -10.61 -8.62 -34.75
CA HIS A 337 -12.03 -9.03 -34.88
C HIS A 337 -12.75 -8.96 -33.53
N ASN A 338 -14.06 -8.70 -33.56
CA ASN A 338 -14.92 -8.79 -32.39
C ASN A 338 -16.26 -9.41 -32.74
N THR A 339 -16.90 -10.09 -31.78
CA THR A 339 -18.24 -10.66 -31.89
C THR A 339 -18.81 -10.91 -30.49
N THR A 340 -20.11 -11.26 -30.43
CA THR A 340 -20.75 -11.67 -29.18
C THR A 340 -21.36 -13.06 -29.37
N ILE A 341 -21.16 -13.96 -28.42
CA ILE A 341 -21.73 -15.30 -28.39
C ILE A 341 -22.64 -15.47 -27.19
N TYR A 342 -23.60 -16.38 -27.24
CA TYR A 342 -24.61 -16.58 -26.20
C TYR A 342 -24.69 -18.04 -25.75
N PRO A 343 -23.60 -18.63 -25.21
CA PRO A 343 -23.57 -20.04 -24.83
C PRO A 343 -24.40 -20.36 -23.59
N HIS A 344 -24.61 -19.37 -22.72
CA HIS A 344 -25.20 -19.56 -21.39
C HIS A 344 -26.68 -19.21 -21.34
N PRO A 345 -27.48 -19.68 -20.34
CA PRO A 345 -28.82 -19.22 -20.10
C PRO A 345 -28.93 -17.70 -19.95
N PRO A 346 -30.00 -17.04 -20.38
CA PRO A 346 -31.26 -17.64 -20.88
C PRO A 346 -31.23 -18.07 -22.36
N GLN A 347 -30.23 -17.62 -23.16
CA GLN A 347 -30.21 -17.90 -24.61
C GLN A 347 -29.77 -19.33 -24.92
N GLY A 348 -28.76 -19.87 -24.22
CA GLY A 348 -28.35 -21.27 -24.27
C GLY A 348 -27.86 -21.79 -25.64
N ARG A 349 -27.31 -20.91 -26.51
CA ARG A 349 -26.86 -21.27 -27.87
C ARG A 349 -25.46 -21.89 -27.87
N TYR A 350 -25.29 -22.95 -27.10
CA TYR A 350 -24.00 -23.59 -26.86
C TYR A 350 -23.30 -24.08 -28.14
N ALA A 351 -24.04 -24.80 -29.01
CA ALA A 351 -23.48 -25.37 -30.25
C ALA A 351 -23.03 -24.29 -31.24
N GLU A 352 -23.82 -23.23 -31.40
CA GLU A 352 -23.48 -22.05 -32.26
C GLU A 352 -22.24 -21.33 -31.75
N ALA A 353 -22.18 -21.13 -30.43
CA ALA A 353 -21.02 -20.49 -29.81
C ALA A 353 -19.74 -21.33 -29.97
N ALA A 354 -19.84 -22.65 -29.80
CA ALA A 354 -18.70 -23.58 -29.99
C ALA A 354 -18.20 -23.57 -31.44
N GLU A 355 -19.11 -23.59 -32.42
CA GLU A 355 -18.76 -23.54 -33.83
C GLU A 355 -18.08 -22.21 -34.18
N MET A 356 -18.61 -21.09 -33.70
CA MET A 356 -18.04 -19.77 -33.90
C MET A 356 -16.61 -19.67 -33.34
N LEU A 357 -16.39 -20.14 -32.12
CA LEU A 357 -15.07 -20.09 -31.49
C LEU A 357 -14.05 -20.98 -32.22
N ARG A 358 -14.46 -22.20 -32.70
CA ARG A 358 -13.59 -23.05 -33.54
C ARG A 358 -13.23 -22.35 -34.86
N ALA A 359 -14.19 -21.74 -35.51
CA ALA A 359 -13.99 -21.00 -36.75
C ALA A 359 -13.01 -19.81 -36.56
N LEU A 360 -13.17 -19.05 -35.49
CA LEU A 360 -12.27 -17.96 -35.15
C LEU A 360 -10.87 -18.45 -34.83
N ALA A 361 -10.73 -19.50 -34.02
CA ALA A 361 -9.43 -20.08 -33.65
C ALA A 361 -8.67 -20.56 -34.91
N GLY A 362 -9.34 -21.25 -35.83
CA GLY A 362 -8.74 -21.69 -37.08
C GLY A 362 -8.42 -20.55 -38.04
N LYS A 363 -9.36 -19.61 -38.26
CA LYS A 363 -9.19 -18.47 -39.18
C LYS A 363 -8.01 -17.59 -38.80
N TYR A 364 -7.91 -17.26 -37.51
CA TYR A 364 -6.88 -16.34 -37.03
C TYR A 364 -5.65 -17.06 -36.47
N ARG A 365 -5.65 -18.41 -36.50
CA ARG A 365 -4.55 -19.24 -35.96
C ARG A 365 -4.24 -18.84 -34.50
N ALA A 366 -5.29 -18.81 -33.68
CA ALA A 366 -5.13 -18.45 -32.28
C ALA A 366 -4.19 -19.44 -31.55
N GLU A 367 -3.34 -18.90 -30.70
CA GLU A 367 -2.35 -19.66 -29.91
C GLU A 367 -2.79 -19.78 -28.46
N ALA A 368 -3.68 -18.87 -28.01
CA ALA A 368 -4.24 -18.92 -26.66
C ALA A 368 -5.65 -18.34 -26.58
N PHE A 369 -6.37 -18.76 -25.54
CA PHE A 369 -7.60 -18.11 -25.06
C PHE A 369 -7.35 -17.44 -23.72
N ALA A 370 -7.82 -16.20 -23.58
CA ALA A 370 -7.87 -15.42 -22.36
C ALA A 370 -9.34 -15.30 -21.93
N ILE A 371 -9.73 -15.87 -20.80
CA ILE A 371 -11.11 -15.87 -20.33
C ILE A 371 -11.17 -15.11 -19.01
N GLY A 372 -12.03 -14.08 -18.93
CA GLY A 372 -12.26 -13.34 -17.70
C GLY A 372 -12.74 -14.24 -16.56
N ASP A 373 -12.25 -14.02 -15.34
CA ASP A 373 -12.54 -14.84 -14.16
C ASP A 373 -13.83 -14.43 -13.43
N GLY A 374 -14.56 -13.44 -13.93
CA GLY A 374 -15.80 -12.96 -13.34
C GLY A 374 -17.01 -13.84 -13.61
N THR A 375 -18.19 -13.18 -13.69
CA THR A 375 -19.48 -13.88 -13.86
C THR A 375 -19.52 -14.73 -15.12
N ALA A 376 -19.85 -16.01 -15.02
CA ALA A 376 -19.85 -17.02 -16.10
C ALA A 376 -18.46 -17.40 -16.66
N GLY A 377 -17.37 -17.00 -16.00
CA GLY A 377 -16.01 -17.30 -16.44
C GLY A 377 -15.73 -18.81 -16.52
N ARG A 378 -16.11 -19.56 -15.50
CA ARG A 378 -15.89 -21.03 -15.44
C ARG A 378 -16.74 -21.80 -16.45
N GLU A 379 -17.98 -21.40 -16.61
CA GLU A 379 -18.88 -21.99 -17.63
C GLU A 379 -18.32 -21.73 -19.05
N THR A 380 -17.71 -20.56 -19.25
CA THR A 380 -17.05 -20.20 -20.51
C THR A 380 -15.74 -20.98 -20.70
N GLU A 381 -14.96 -21.16 -19.65
CA GLU A 381 -13.76 -22.02 -19.68
C GLU A 381 -14.11 -23.46 -20.08
N GLN A 382 -15.17 -24.03 -19.48
CA GLN A 382 -15.64 -25.38 -19.83
C GLN A 382 -16.07 -25.47 -21.28
N LEU A 383 -16.76 -24.46 -21.81
CA LEU A 383 -17.09 -24.38 -23.24
C LEU A 383 -15.82 -24.43 -24.09
N VAL A 384 -14.82 -23.60 -23.78
CA VAL A 384 -13.58 -23.51 -24.59
C VAL A 384 -12.78 -24.78 -24.50
N ARG A 385 -12.65 -25.43 -23.33
CA ARG A 385 -12.00 -26.73 -23.16
C ARG A 385 -12.72 -27.84 -23.93
N GLY A 386 -14.05 -27.76 -24.05
CA GLY A 386 -14.88 -28.69 -24.82
C GLY A 386 -14.82 -28.52 -26.34
N LEU A 387 -14.10 -27.52 -26.86
CA LEU A 387 -14.00 -27.29 -28.32
C LEU A 387 -13.23 -28.36 -29.08
N GLY A 388 -12.37 -29.15 -28.40
CA GLY A 388 -11.50 -30.13 -29.07
C GLY A 388 -10.46 -29.49 -29.98
N LEU A 389 -9.90 -28.36 -29.56
CA LEU A 389 -8.83 -27.68 -30.27
C LEU A 389 -7.52 -28.50 -30.19
N ASP A 390 -6.62 -28.29 -31.13
CA ASP A 390 -5.28 -28.89 -31.07
C ASP A 390 -4.61 -28.55 -29.74
N GLY A 391 -3.89 -29.50 -29.15
CA GLY A 391 -3.24 -29.34 -27.85
C GLY A 391 -2.18 -28.23 -27.78
N ALA A 392 -1.93 -27.55 -28.89
CA ALA A 392 -1.05 -26.38 -28.99
C ALA A 392 -1.74 -25.06 -28.58
N VAL A 393 -3.08 -25.03 -28.43
CA VAL A 393 -3.84 -23.84 -28.02
C VAL A 393 -4.03 -23.86 -26.51
N GLU A 394 -3.40 -22.91 -25.85
CA GLU A 394 -3.42 -22.77 -24.37
C GLU A 394 -4.66 -21.99 -23.90
N ILE A 395 -5.21 -22.34 -22.74
CA ILE A 395 -6.41 -21.69 -22.16
C ILE A 395 -6.08 -21.15 -20.79
N PHE A 396 -6.28 -19.84 -20.60
CA PHE A 396 -5.97 -19.13 -19.36
C PHE A 396 -7.17 -18.38 -18.82
N MET A 397 -7.37 -18.48 -17.50
CA MET A 397 -8.22 -17.57 -16.76
C MET A 397 -7.44 -16.30 -16.45
N VAL A 398 -8.04 -15.14 -16.66
CA VAL A 398 -7.42 -13.84 -16.52
C VAL A 398 -8.27 -12.98 -15.62
N SER A 399 -7.65 -12.36 -14.59
CA SER A 399 -8.38 -11.44 -13.73
C SER A 399 -8.93 -10.24 -14.51
N GLU A 400 -10.22 -9.99 -14.35
CA GLU A 400 -10.91 -8.83 -14.95
C GLU A 400 -10.98 -7.62 -14.02
N ASP A 401 -10.35 -7.67 -12.83
CA ASP A 401 -10.32 -6.58 -11.88
C ASP A 401 -9.84 -5.27 -12.52
N GLY A 402 -10.65 -4.21 -12.41
CA GLY A 402 -10.38 -2.91 -13.03
C GLY A 402 -10.53 -2.87 -14.57
N ALA A 403 -10.91 -3.95 -15.27
CA ALA A 403 -11.15 -3.93 -16.70
C ALA A 403 -12.32 -2.98 -17.08
N SER A 404 -13.34 -2.94 -16.24
CA SER A 404 -14.46 -2.00 -16.37
C SER A 404 -14.01 -0.54 -16.20
N VAL A 405 -13.06 -0.27 -15.29
CA VAL A 405 -12.49 1.07 -15.10
C VAL A 405 -11.67 1.48 -16.34
N TYR A 406 -10.83 0.57 -16.85
CA TYR A 406 -10.11 0.83 -18.10
C TYR A 406 -11.07 1.12 -19.24
N SER A 407 -12.07 0.28 -19.48
CA SER A 407 -12.99 0.41 -20.63
C SER A 407 -13.73 1.76 -20.67
N ALA A 408 -14.00 2.33 -19.50
CA ALA A 408 -14.63 3.66 -19.36
C ALA A 408 -13.61 4.82 -19.34
N SER A 409 -12.30 4.55 -19.29
CA SER A 409 -11.25 5.57 -19.16
C SER A 409 -11.06 6.41 -20.44
N ALA A 410 -10.37 7.54 -20.28
CA ALA A 410 -9.95 8.37 -21.43
C ALA A 410 -8.95 7.59 -22.31
N ALA A 411 -8.04 6.82 -21.70
CA ALA A 411 -7.06 5.98 -22.41
C ALA A 411 -7.75 4.98 -23.34
N ALA A 412 -8.76 4.27 -22.86
CA ALA A 412 -9.49 3.29 -23.67
C ALA A 412 -10.29 3.95 -24.81
N ARG A 413 -10.85 5.15 -24.56
CA ARG A 413 -11.55 5.93 -25.62
C ARG A 413 -10.58 6.42 -26.71
N GLU A 414 -9.38 6.80 -26.32
CA GLU A 414 -8.34 7.23 -27.26
C GLU A 414 -7.80 6.04 -28.09
N GLU A 415 -7.58 4.87 -27.46
CA GLU A 415 -7.11 3.67 -28.15
C GLU A 415 -8.18 3.03 -29.06
N PHE A 416 -9.46 3.09 -28.67
CA PHE A 416 -10.57 2.44 -29.34
C PHE A 416 -11.80 3.37 -29.45
N PRO A 417 -11.71 4.47 -30.23
CA PRO A 417 -12.80 5.47 -30.32
C PRO A 417 -14.11 4.87 -30.87
N ASP A 418 -14.01 3.94 -31.82
CA ASP A 418 -15.14 3.37 -32.57
C ASP A 418 -15.80 2.16 -31.88
N TYR A 419 -15.28 1.73 -30.72
CA TYR A 419 -15.77 0.55 -30.01
C TYR A 419 -16.42 0.91 -28.67
N ASP A 420 -17.39 0.13 -28.26
CA ASP A 420 -18.07 0.32 -26.97
C ASP A 420 -17.24 -0.18 -25.78
N VAL A 421 -17.73 0.10 -24.58
CA VAL A 421 -17.06 -0.26 -23.32
C VAL A 421 -16.86 -1.78 -23.14
N THR A 422 -17.75 -2.61 -23.72
CA THR A 422 -17.67 -4.06 -23.55
C THR A 422 -16.56 -4.66 -24.40
N VAL A 423 -16.39 -4.17 -25.64
CA VAL A 423 -15.27 -4.57 -26.52
C VAL A 423 -13.94 -4.12 -25.91
N ARG A 424 -13.86 -2.87 -25.41
CA ARG A 424 -12.66 -2.35 -24.74
C ARG A 424 -12.26 -3.20 -23.53
N GLY A 425 -13.25 -3.66 -22.72
CA GLY A 425 -13.04 -4.56 -21.60
C GLY A 425 -12.44 -5.90 -22.04
N SER A 426 -13.01 -6.52 -23.05
CA SER A 426 -12.52 -7.78 -23.61
C SER A 426 -11.10 -7.67 -24.17
N VAL A 427 -10.78 -6.54 -24.84
CA VAL A 427 -9.40 -6.27 -25.31
C VAL A 427 -8.44 -6.17 -24.14
N SER A 428 -8.82 -5.51 -23.05
CA SER A 428 -7.99 -5.42 -21.85
C SER A 428 -7.71 -6.79 -21.24
N ILE A 429 -8.69 -7.68 -21.16
CA ILE A 429 -8.50 -9.06 -20.68
C ILE A 429 -7.45 -9.79 -21.53
N GLY A 430 -7.55 -9.70 -22.86
CA GLY A 430 -6.55 -10.34 -23.74
C GLY A 430 -5.16 -9.74 -23.62
N ARG A 431 -5.05 -8.43 -23.54
CA ARG A 431 -3.77 -7.73 -23.38
C ARG A 431 -3.10 -7.98 -22.05
N ARG A 432 -3.87 -8.19 -20.96
CA ARG A 432 -3.32 -8.62 -19.66
C ARG A 432 -2.65 -9.97 -19.73
N LEU A 433 -3.15 -10.89 -20.55
CA LEU A 433 -2.47 -12.16 -20.79
C LEU A 433 -1.19 -11.97 -21.60
N ILE A 434 -1.20 -11.11 -22.62
CA ILE A 434 -0.03 -10.81 -23.46
C ILE A 434 1.07 -10.16 -22.61
N ASP A 435 0.75 -9.09 -21.88
CA ASP A 435 1.66 -8.41 -20.95
C ASP A 435 0.88 -7.69 -19.83
N PRO A 436 0.80 -8.28 -18.62
CA PRO A 436 0.08 -7.71 -17.48
C PRO A 436 0.56 -6.31 -17.12
N LEU A 437 1.88 -6.08 -17.07
CA LEU A 437 2.45 -4.81 -16.68
C LEU A 437 2.04 -3.69 -17.63
N SER A 438 2.22 -3.92 -18.94
CA SER A 438 1.92 -2.91 -19.97
C SER A 438 0.44 -2.51 -20.03
N GLU A 439 -0.47 -3.41 -19.66
CA GLU A 439 -1.89 -3.12 -19.65
C GLU A 439 -2.36 -2.51 -18.32
N LEU A 440 -1.94 -3.07 -17.16
CA LEU A 440 -2.41 -2.62 -15.84
C LEU A 440 -1.95 -1.21 -15.47
N VAL A 441 -0.82 -0.74 -16.01
CA VAL A 441 -0.36 0.65 -15.78
C VAL A 441 -1.25 1.72 -16.42
N LYS A 442 -2.21 1.34 -17.28
CA LYS A 442 -3.15 2.27 -17.92
C LYS A 442 -4.28 2.74 -17.01
N ILE A 443 -4.49 2.07 -15.88
CA ILE A 443 -5.53 2.38 -14.89
C ILE A 443 -4.92 2.85 -13.58
N ASP A 444 -5.70 3.60 -12.80
CA ASP A 444 -5.27 3.98 -11.44
C ASP A 444 -5.05 2.70 -10.62
N PRO A 445 -3.86 2.51 -10.02
CA PRO A 445 -3.56 1.31 -9.23
C PRO A 445 -4.57 1.02 -8.12
N LYS A 446 -5.25 2.04 -7.59
CA LYS A 446 -6.34 1.85 -6.62
C LYS A 446 -7.59 1.17 -7.18
N SER A 447 -7.71 1.12 -8.49
CA SER A 447 -8.84 0.47 -9.18
C SER A 447 -8.58 -1.02 -9.44
N ILE A 448 -7.37 -1.51 -9.14
CA ILE A 448 -7.02 -2.92 -9.18
C ILE A 448 -7.40 -3.54 -7.84
N GLY A 449 -8.14 -4.64 -7.85
CA GLY A 449 -8.52 -5.38 -6.64
C GLY A 449 -7.32 -6.09 -6.03
N VAL A 450 -6.74 -5.52 -4.96
CA VAL A 450 -5.54 -6.08 -4.31
C VAL A 450 -5.77 -6.44 -2.84
N GLY A 451 -6.99 -6.25 -2.32
CA GLY A 451 -7.32 -6.68 -0.96
C GLY A 451 -8.68 -6.23 -0.44
N GLN A 452 -9.21 -7.00 0.51
CA GLN A 452 -10.58 -6.89 1.02
C GLN A 452 -10.91 -5.53 1.67
N TYR A 453 -9.95 -4.88 2.34
CA TYR A 453 -10.15 -3.61 3.06
C TYR A 453 -9.52 -2.41 2.34
N GLN A 454 -9.28 -2.51 1.04
CA GLN A 454 -8.62 -1.48 0.24
C GLN A 454 -9.32 -0.12 0.34
N HIS A 455 -10.65 -0.09 0.42
CA HIS A 455 -11.44 1.14 0.56
C HIS A 455 -11.54 1.67 2.00
N SER A 456 -11.08 0.91 3.00
CA SER A 456 -11.19 1.24 4.43
C SER A 456 -9.90 1.83 5.01
N VAL A 457 -8.80 1.80 4.27
CA VAL A 457 -7.51 2.38 4.67
C VAL A 457 -7.39 3.84 4.21
N ASP A 458 -6.37 4.56 4.69
CA ASP A 458 -6.05 5.91 4.22
C ASP A 458 -5.79 5.91 2.71
N GLN A 459 -6.64 6.61 1.95
CA GLN A 459 -6.61 6.62 0.48
C GLN A 459 -5.43 7.40 -0.09
N GLY A 460 -4.88 8.36 0.65
CA GLY A 460 -3.69 9.12 0.26
C GLY A 460 -2.44 8.26 0.37
N LYS A 461 -2.25 7.62 1.52
CA LYS A 461 -1.15 6.67 1.76
C LYS A 461 -1.22 5.49 0.79
N LEU A 462 -2.41 4.91 0.58
CA LEU A 462 -2.62 3.83 -0.37
C LEU A 462 -2.17 4.23 -1.78
N LYS A 463 -2.65 5.36 -2.29
CA LYS A 463 -2.30 5.84 -3.63
C LYS A 463 -0.79 6.05 -3.77
N ALA A 464 -0.16 6.71 -2.81
CA ALA A 464 1.27 6.95 -2.83
C ALA A 464 2.06 5.63 -2.87
N ARG A 465 1.69 4.66 -2.01
CA ARG A 465 2.36 3.37 -1.93
C ARG A 465 2.20 2.54 -3.20
N LEU A 466 0.98 2.45 -3.75
CA LEU A 466 0.71 1.69 -4.97
C LEU A 466 1.43 2.32 -6.18
N ASN A 467 1.49 3.65 -6.29
CA ASN A 467 2.27 4.31 -7.35
C ASN A 467 3.77 3.98 -7.25
N THR A 468 4.33 3.96 -6.04
CA THR A 468 5.73 3.54 -5.83
C THR A 468 5.95 2.10 -6.29
N VAL A 469 4.99 1.20 -6.07
CA VAL A 469 5.08 -0.19 -6.55
C VAL A 469 5.07 -0.26 -8.06
N VAL A 470 4.18 0.48 -8.73
CA VAL A 470 4.14 0.52 -10.21
C VAL A 470 5.48 1.04 -10.76
N GLU A 471 5.98 2.16 -10.22
CA GLU A 471 7.29 2.71 -10.61
C GLU A 471 8.41 1.68 -10.43
N SER A 472 8.45 1.01 -9.29
CA SER A 472 9.42 -0.05 -9.00
C SER A 472 9.34 -1.19 -10.02
N CYS A 473 8.15 -1.72 -10.31
CA CYS A 473 7.96 -2.82 -11.25
C CYS A 473 8.37 -2.44 -12.68
N VAL A 474 7.95 -1.27 -13.15
CA VAL A 474 8.29 -0.78 -14.50
C VAL A 474 9.79 -0.61 -14.68
N ASN A 475 10.47 0.00 -13.70
CA ASN A 475 11.92 0.21 -13.77
C ASN A 475 12.71 -1.10 -13.56
N ARG A 476 12.18 -2.06 -12.79
CA ARG A 476 12.79 -3.39 -12.63
C ARG A 476 12.78 -4.20 -13.94
N VAL A 477 11.66 -4.23 -14.64
CA VAL A 477 11.51 -4.94 -15.91
C VAL A 477 12.31 -4.23 -17.02
N GLY A 478 12.22 -2.91 -17.05
CA GLY A 478 12.74 -2.09 -18.14
C GLY A 478 11.77 -2.08 -19.32
N VAL A 479 11.82 -1.04 -20.13
CA VAL A 479 10.78 -0.76 -21.13
C VAL A 479 11.41 -0.51 -22.50
N ASN A 480 10.93 -1.21 -23.54
CA ASN A 480 11.33 -0.92 -24.92
C ASN A 480 10.68 0.39 -25.39
N ILE A 481 11.51 1.41 -25.62
CA ILE A 481 11.05 2.76 -25.96
C ILE A 481 10.30 2.81 -27.30
N ASN A 482 10.61 1.89 -28.23
CA ASN A 482 10.01 1.88 -29.56
C ASN A 482 8.59 1.28 -29.58
N THR A 483 8.23 0.48 -28.56
CA THR A 483 6.90 -0.15 -28.48
C THR A 483 6.06 0.36 -27.31
N ALA A 484 6.70 1.03 -26.35
CA ALA A 484 6.06 1.47 -25.11
C ALA A 484 4.92 2.49 -25.34
N SER A 485 3.83 2.34 -24.57
CA SER A 485 2.79 3.36 -24.49
C SER A 485 3.22 4.55 -23.63
N LYS A 486 2.57 5.70 -23.82
CA LYS A 486 2.81 6.87 -22.95
C LYS A 486 2.55 6.56 -21.46
N HIS A 487 1.62 5.64 -21.19
CA HIS A 487 1.25 5.27 -19.82
C HIS A 487 2.39 4.57 -19.08
N ILE A 488 3.03 3.57 -19.68
CA ILE A 488 4.14 2.88 -19.03
C ILE A 488 5.38 3.77 -18.93
N LEU A 489 5.65 4.60 -19.97
CA LEU A 489 6.77 5.56 -19.97
C LEU A 489 6.67 6.57 -18.83
N THR A 490 5.46 6.94 -18.40
CA THR A 490 5.24 7.87 -17.28
C THR A 490 5.85 7.37 -15.96
N TYR A 491 5.96 6.05 -15.79
CA TYR A 491 6.54 5.42 -14.59
C TYR A 491 8.04 5.14 -14.68
N ILE A 492 8.66 5.46 -15.80
CA ILE A 492 10.13 5.39 -15.91
C ILE A 492 10.74 6.52 -15.08
N SER A 493 11.78 6.17 -14.33
CA SER A 493 12.55 7.10 -13.50
C SER A 493 12.90 8.37 -14.27
N GLY A 494 12.61 9.53 -13.72
CA GLY A 494 12.90 10.82 -14.34
C GLY A 494 12.01 11.24 -15.51
N LEU A 495 11.07 10.38 -15.95
CA LEU A 495 10.07 10.73 -16.95
C LEU A 495 8.74 11.03 -16.25
N GLY A 496 8.08 12.05 -16.58
CA GLY A 496 6.69 12.30 -16.14
C GLY A 496 5.75 12.23 -17.34
N PRO A 497 4.43 12.46 -17.14
CA PRO A 497 3.45 12.38 -18.22
C PRO A 497 3.83 13.20 -19.45
N ALA A 498 4.30 14.44 -19.27
CA ALA A 498 4.66 15.32 -20.37
C ALA A 498 5.86 14.83 -21.18
N LEU A 499 6.89 14.26 -20.52
CA LEU A 499 8.04 13.69 -21.23
C LEU A 499 7.68 12.37 -21.92
N ALA A 500 6.86 11.54 -21.30
CA ALA A 500 6.34 10.32 -21.90
C ALA A 500 5.57 10.61 -23.20
N GLU A 501 4.71 11.63 -23.19
CA GLU A 501 3.98 12.08 -24.37
C GLU A 501 4.91 12.63 -25.46
N ASN A 502 5.91 13.44 -25.09
CA ASN A 502 6.92 13.96 -26.03
C ASN A 502 7.74 12.84 -26.67
N ILE A 503 8.09 11.77 -25.93
CA ILE A 503 8.80 10.61 -26.48
C ILE A 503 7.95 9.91 -27.54
N VAL A 504 6.66 9.66 -27.23
CA VAL A 504 5.74 9.01 -28.19
C VAL A 504 5.55 9.88 -29.43
N ALA A 505 5.33 11.20 -29.28
CA ALA A 505 5.20 12.13 -30.38
C ALA A 505 6.48 12.21 -31.23
N TYR A 506 7.64 12.26 -30.60
CA TYR A 506 8.93 12.25 -31.30
C TYR A 506 9.12 10.98 -32.15
N ARG A 507 8.81 9.82 -31.58
CA ARG A 507 8.87 8.53 -32.29
C ARG A 507 7.91 8.49 -33.48
N ALA A 508 6.70 8.98 -33.32
CA ALA A 508 5.71 9.05 -34.41
C ALA A 508 6.18 9.93 -35.57
N ALA A 509 6.87 11.02 -35.28
CA ALA A 509 7.36 11.97 -36.29
C ALA A 509 8.69 11.57 -36.95
N ASN A 510 9.61 10.90 -36.22
CA ASN A 510 10.98 10.66 -36.66
C ASN A 510 11.32 9.17 -36.85
N GLY A 511 10.40 8.27 -36.56
CA GLY A 511 10.62 6.82 -36.56
C GLY A 511 11.27 6.33 -35.28
N ASP A 512 11.64 5.04 -35.27
CA ASP A 512 12.19 4.35 -34.12
C ASP A 512 13.53 4.93 -33.66
N PHE A 513 13.72 5.03 -32.36
CA PHE A 513 15.02 5.35 -31.75
C PHE A 513 16.06 4.29 -32.09
N LYS A 514 17.24 4.71 -32.55
CA LYS A 514 18.36 3.85 -32.89
C LYS A 514 19.39 3.79 -31.77
N SER A 515 19.40 4.75 -30.86
CA SER A 515 20.29 4.79 -29.70
C SER A 515 19.65 5.54 -28.52
N ARG A 516 20.05 5.18 -27.30
CA ARG A 516 19.62 5.93 -26.10
C ARG A 516 20.00 7.42 -26.14
N LYS A 517 21.11 7.76 -26.84
CA LYS A 517 21.56 9.16 -27.00
C LYS A 517 20.53 10.01 -27.76
N GLU A 518 19.74 9.43 -28.64
CA GLU A 518 18.70 10.14 -29.37
C GLU A 518 17.58 10.70 -28.48
N LEU A 519 17.41 10.16 -27.26
CA LEU A 519 16.50 10.73 -26.27
C LEU A 519 16.78 12.21 -25.97
N LEU A 520 18.03 12.65 -26.05
CA LEU A 520 18.40 14.06 -25.87
C LEU A 520 17.84 14.99 -26.95
N ARG A 521 17.32 14.43 -28.05
CA ARG A 521 16.64 15.20 -29.12
C ARG A 521 15.15 15.39 -28.84
N VAL A 522 14.59 14.66 -27.87
CA VAL A 522 13.18 14.79 -27.48
C VAL A 522 12.95 16.14 -26.80
N PRO A 523 11.93 16.91 -27.22
CA PRO A 523 11.64 18.20 -26.61
C PRO A 523 11.48 18.12 -25.08
N ARG A 524 12.10 19.04 -24.35
CA ARG A 524 12.10 19.13 -22.87
C ARG A 524 12.80 18.00 -22.13
N LEU A 525 13.38 17.01 -22.79
CA LEU A 525 14.15 15.96 -22.16
C LEU A 525 15.60 16.43 -21.99
N GLY A 526 15.90 17.01 -20.83
CA GLY A 526 17.24 17.51 -20.51
C GLY A 526 18.18 16.42 -19.98
N ALA A 527 19.45 16.78 -19.75
CA ALA A 527 20.48 15.87 -19.29
C ALA A 527 20.11 15.12 -17.99
N LYS A 528 19.45 15.79 -17.04
CA LYS A 528 19.04 15.16 -15.78
C LYS A 528 17.97 14.08 -15.99
N ALA A 529 16.95 14.34 -16.81
CA ALA A 529 15.93 13.35 -17.15
C ALA A 529 16.54 12.17 -17.92
N TYR A 530 17.46 12.44 -18.84
CA TYR A 530 18.22 11.40 -19.54
C TYR A 530 19.02 10.52 -18.57
N GLU A 531 19.79 11.11 -17.67
CA GLU A 531 20.53 10.39 -16.63
C GLU A 531 19.63 9.44 -15.84
N LEU A 532 18.49 9.94 -15.37
CA LEU A 532 17.58 9.15 -14.55
C LEU A 532 16.86 8.03 -15.32
N ALA A 533 16.59 8.23 -16.63
CA ALA A 533 15.75 7.33 -17.41
C ALA A 533 16.52 6.29 -18.24
N ALA A 534 17.69 6.67 -18.76
CA ALA A 534 18.36 5.91 -19.81
C ALA A 534 18.66 4.45 -19.47
N GLY A 535 19.01 4.16 -18.21
CA GLY A 535 19.30 2.81 -17.76
C GLY A 535 18.07 1.87 -17.70
N PHE A 536 16.86 2.44 -17.69
CA PHE A 536 15.59 1.69 -17.63
C PHE A 536 14.89 1.53 -18.98
N LEU A 537 15.36 2.24 -20.00
CA LEU A 537 14.84 2.14 -21.36
C LEU A 537 15.67 1.14 -22.17
N ARG A 538 15.01 0.41 -23.06
CA ARG A 538 15.62 -0.60 -23.95
C ARG A 538 15.40 -0.21 -25.40
N ILE A 539 16.37 -0.51 -26.24
CA ILE A 539 16.27 -0.39 -27.70
C ILE A 539 16.70 -1.72 -28.30
N VAL A 540 15.74 -2.50 -28.76
CA VAL A 540 15.98 -3.78 -29.43
C VAL A 540 16.47 -3.51 -30.84
N GLY A 541 17.58 -4.11 -31.25
CA GLY A 541 18.16 -3.93 -32.60
C GLY A 541 18.73 -2.52 -32.84
N GLY A 542 19.07 -1.78 -31.78
CA GLY A 542 19.72 -0.48 -31.88
C GLY A 542 21.17 -0.53 -32.38
N GLN A 543 21.76 0.67 -32.53
CA GLN A 543 23.15 0.82 -32.98
C GLN A 543 24.18 0.30 -31.98
N ASN A 544 23.89 0.45 -30.68
CA ASN A 544 24.73 -0.06 -29.60
C ASN A 544 24.00 -1.23 -28.92
N PRO A 545 24.58 -2.46 -28.93
CA PRO A 545 23.93 -3.62 -28.32
C PRO A 545 23.70 -3.46 -26.82
N LEU A 546 24.48 -2.61 -26.11
CA LEU A 546 24.26 -2.29 -24.71
C LEU A 546 22.97 -1.49 -24.46
N ASP A 547 22.40 -0.86 -25.48
CA ASP A 547 21.12 -0.16 -25.36
C ASP A 547 19.94 -1.12 -25.10
N ASN A 548 20.12 -2.42 -25.35
CA ASN A 548 19.14 -3.46 -24.97
C ASN A 548 19.46 -4.14 -23.62
N SER A 549 20.38 -3.57 -22.83
CA SER A 549 20.76 -4.10 -21.52
C SER A 549 20.30 -3.20 -20.37
N ALA A 550 20.49 -3.68 -19.14
CA ALA A 550 20.26 -2.86 -17.94
C ALA A 550 21.51 -2.05 -17.54
N VAL A 551 22.58 -2.10 -18.32
CA VAL A 551 23.79 -1.28 -18.08
C VAL A 551 23.45 0.18 -18.33
N HIS A 552 23.84 1.06 -17.39
CA HIS A 552 23.64 2.51 -17.55
C HIS A 552 24.65 3.07 -18.57
N PRO A 553 24.26 4.03 -19.43
CA PRO A 553 25.18 4.62 -20.41
C PRO A 553 26.49 5.17 -19.84
N GLU A 554 26.49 5.68 -18.61
CA GLU A 554 27.70 6.11 -17.91
C GLU A 554 28.73 5.01 -17.74
N SER A 555 28.29 3.76 -17.67
CA SER A 555 29.13 2.57 -17.43
C SER A 555 29.42 1.74 -18.68
N TYR A 556 29.05 2.20 -19.88
CA TYR A 556 29.34 1.48 -21.13
C TYR A 556 30.82 1.23 -21.34
N HIS A 557 31.67 2.20 -21.00
CA HIS A 557 33.12 2.08 -21.10
C HIS A 557 33.68 0.87 -20.32
N ILE A 558 33.02 0.43 -19.25
CA ILE A 558 33.43 -0.73 -18.46
C ILE A 558 33.11 -2.01 -19.23
N ALA A 559 31.90 -2.13 -19.79
CA ALA A 559 31.53 -3.29 -20.61
C ALA A 559 32.38 -3.38 -21.89
N GLU A 560 32.67 -2.24 -22.50
CA GLU A 560 33.57 -2.16 -23.67
C GLU A 560 35.01 -2.60 -23.32
N ARG A 561 35.51 -2.20 -22.13
CA ARG A 561 36.81 -2.66 -21.63
C ARG A 561 36.83 -4.16 -21.35
N MET A 562 35.72 -4.71 -20.78
CA MET A 562 35.58 -6.16 -20.58
C MET A 562 35.65 -6.93 -21.90
N ALA A 563 34.99 -6.44 -22.96
CA ALA A 563 35.03 -7.03 -24.27
C ALA A 563 36.43 -6.95 -24.90
N ALA A 564 37.08 -5.79 -24.79
CA ALA A 564 38.45 -5.57 -25.31
C ALA A 564 39.49 -6.48 -24.62
N ASP A 565 39.42 -6.63 -23.30
CA ASP A 565 40.31 -7.50 -22.52
C ASP A 565 40.10 -8.97 -22.86
N ALA A 566 38.89 -9.37 -23.26
CA ALA A 566 38.57 -10.70 -23.76
C ALA A 566 38.91 -10.89 -25.25
N GLY A 567 39.38 -9.85 -25.95
CA GLY A 567 39.70 -9.86 -27.36
C GLY A 567 38.49 -10.04 -28.28
N VAL A 568 37.32 -9.60 -27.86
CA VAL A 568 36.04 -9.78 -28.60
C VAL A 568 35.27 -8.47 -28.72
N THR A 569 34.24 -8.47 -29.58
CA THR A 569 33.27 -7.35 -29.63
C THR A 569 32.24 -7.46 -28.48
N VAL A 570 31.56 -6.35 -28.18
CA VAL A 570 30.49 -6.33 -27.17
C VAL A 570 29.38 -7.33 -27.55
N ASP A 571 29.00 -7.42 -28.82
CA ASP A 571 27.99 -8.39 -29.27
C ASP A 571 28.41 -9.83 -28.97
N ARG A 572 29.69 -10.17 -29.19
CA ARG A 572 30.22 -11.52 -28.89
C ARG A 572 30.24 -11.76 -27.37
N LEU A 573 30.59 -10.75 -26.57
CA LEU A 573 30.56 -10.84 -25.12
C LEU A 573 29.13 -11.10 -24.62
N LEU A 574 28.13 -10.43 -25.21
CA LEU A 574 26.69 -10.61 -24.86
C LEU A 574 26.18 -12.00 -25.29
N ALA A 575 26.67 -12.56 -26.38
CA ALA A 575 26.22 -13.85 -26.88
C ALA A 575 26.85 -15.06 -26.16
N ASP A 576 28.09 -14.90 -25.62
CA ASP A 576 28.87 -16.00 -25.08
C ASP A 576 28.90 -16.00 -23.56
N LYS A 577 28.19 -16.95 -22.93
CA LYS A 577 28.07 -17.09 -21.48
C LYS A 577 29.39 -17.50 -20.81
N GLU A 578 30.23 -18.26 -21.47
CA GLU A 578 31.50 -18.71 -20.87
C GLU A 578 32.52 -17.56 -20.79
N LEU A 579 32.53 -16.66 -21.78
CA LEU A 579 33.33 -15.45 -21.72
C LEU A 579 32.91 -14.57 -20.53
N ARG A 580 31.59 -14.38 -20.31
CA ARG A 580 31.09 -13.61 -19.20
C ARG A 580 31.42 -14.22 -17.82
N ARG A 581 31.38 -15.55 -17.70
CA ARG A 581 31.77 -16.26 -16.47
C ARG A 581 33.26 -16.08 -16.11
N GLY A 582 34.09 -15.84 -17.09
CA GLY A 582 35.51 -15.57 -16.91
C GLY A 582 35.84 -14.17 -16.41
N ILE A 583 34.87 -13.25 -16.36
CA ILE A 583 35.06 -11.87 -15.91
C ILE A 583 35.27 -11.84 -14.41
N LYS A 584 36.34 -11.22 -13.98
CA LYS A 584 36.64 -10.93 -12.57
C LYS A 584 36.31 -9.46 -12.27
N PRO A 585 35.23 -9.17 -11.52
CA PRO A 585 34.77 -7.80 -11.29
C PRO A 585 35.86 -6.87 -10.71
N GLU A 586 36.74 -7.39 -9.87
CA GLU A 586 37.80 -6.62 -9.20
C GLU A 586 38.77 -5.93 -10.17
N ARG A 587 38.89 -6.43 -11.42
CA ARG A 587 39.76 -5.85 -12.45
C ARG A 587 39.20 -4.57 -13.07
N TYR A 588 37.91 -4.34 -12.92
CA TYR A 588 37.18 -3.28 -13.62
C TYR A 588 36.71 -2.16 -12.67
N VAL A 589 37.11 -2.26 -11.42
CA VAL A 589 36.92 -1.18 -10.43
C VAL A 589 37.79 0.01 -10.80
N ASP A 590 37.24 1.22 -10.70
CA ASP A 590 37.96 2.47 -10.90
C ASP A 590 37.60 3.51 -9.81
N GLY A 591 38.05 4.75 -9.97
CA GLY A 591 37.79 5.82 -8.99
C GLY A 591 36.33 6.25 -8.86
N GLN A 592 35.45 5.83 -9.79
CA GLN A 592 34.03 6.20 -9.82
C GLN A 592 33.13 5.00 -9.64
N VAL A 593 33.56 3.79 -10.01
CA VAL A 593 32.76 2.56 -10.05
C VAL A 593 33.41 1.49 -9.17
N GLY A 594 32.68 1.07 -8.14
CA GLY A 594 33.09 0.04 -7.20
C GLY A 594 32.66 -1.39 -7.61
N ILE A 595 33.05 -2.36 -6.78
CA ILE A 595 32.70 -3.78 -6.96
C ILE A 595 31.19 -3.98 -7.12
N PRO A 596 30.28 -3.36 -6.31
CA PRO A 596 28.86 -3.54 -6.44
C PRO A 596 28.33 -3.20 -7.84
N THR A 597 28.74 -2.05 -8.39
CA THR A 597 28.29 -1.63 -9.72
C THR A 597 28.89 -2.51 -10.82
N VAL A 598 30.17 -2.92 -10.71
CA VAL A 598 30.77 -3.85 -11.70
C VAL A 598 30.07 -5.20 -11.70
N THR A 599 29.71 -5.72 -10.52
CA THR A 599 28.95 -6.97 -10.40
C THR A 599 27.59 -6.84 -11.09
N ASP A 600 26.87 -5.72 -10.85
CA ASP A 600 25.58 -5.46 -11.50
C ASP A 600 25.72 -5.35 -13.04
N ILE A 601 26.82 -4.79 -13.53
CA ILE A 601 27.11 -4.75 -14.99
C ILE A 601 27.25 -6.16 -15.53
N VAL A 602 28.02 -7.02 -14.89
CA VAL A 602 28.20 -8.42 -15.32
C VAL A 602 26.86 -9.16 -15.35
N GLU A 603 26.05 -9.01 -14.29
CA GLU A 603 24.69 -9.58 -14.26
C GLU A 603 23.77 -9.01 -15.35
N ALA A 604 23.87 -7.71 -15.62
CA ALA A 604 23.08 -7.05 -16.65
C ALA A 604 23.48 -7.51 -18.06
N LEU A 605 24.76 -7.82 -18.29
CA LEU A 605 25.23 -8.42 -19.54
C LEU A 605 24.73 -9.86 -19.70
N ASP A 606 24.64 -10.63 -18.61
CA ASP A 606 24.14 -12.02 -18.64
C ASP A 606 22.63 -12.09 -18.93
N LYS A 607 21.88 -11.07 -18.50
CA LYS A 607 20.43 -10.96 -18.67
C LYS A 607 20.02 -10.05 -19.85
N CYS A 608 20.95 -9.70 -20.74
CA CYS A 608 20.65 -8.80 -21.86
C CYS A 608 19.58 -9.40 -22.77
N GLY A 609 18.53 -8.61 -23.04
CA GLY A 609 17.40 -9.02 -23.88
C GLY A 609 16.44 -10.04 -23.25
N LEU A 610 16.68 -10.48 -22.02
CA LEU A 610 15.77 -11.37 -21.29
C LEU A 610 14.77 -10.57 -20.45
N ASP A 611 13.51 -11.02 -20.47
CA ASP A 611 12.51 -10.54 -19.53
C ASP A 611 12.81 -11.14 -18.14
N PRO A 612 12.91 -10.36 -17.08
CA PRO A 612 13.20 -10.87 -15.75
C PRO A 612 12.00 -11.59 -15.09
N ARG A 613 10.83 -11.56 -15.72
CA ARG A 613 9.62 -12.26 -15.25
C ARG A 613 9.69 -13.73 -15.61
N GLU A 614 9.05 -14.58 -14.80
CA GLU A 614 8.97 -16.01 -15.04
C GLU A 614 8.17 -16.34 -16.32
N GLN A 615 8.30 -17.56 -16.83
CA GLN A 615 7.49 -18.02 -17.96
C GLN A 615 6.12 -18.49 -17.49
N LEU A 616 5.09 -18.15 -18.23
CA LEU A 616 3.71 -18.56 -17.95
C LEU A 616 3.56 -20.08 -18.16
N GLN A 617 2.92 -20.75 -17.20
CA GLN A 617 2.59 -22.17 -17.28
C GLN A 617 1.08 -22.35 -17.29
N ALA A 618 0.58 -23.20 -18.19
CA ALA A 618 -0.83 -23.54 -18.21
C ALA A 618 -1.21 -24.38 -16.99
N PHE A 619 -2.40 -24.12 -16.42
CA PHE A 619 -2.93 -24.77 -15.24
C PHE A 619 -4.32 -25.33 -15.49
N SER A 620 -4.68 -26.41 -14.79
CA SER A 620 -6.04 -26.95 -14.81
C SER A 620 -6.47 -27.41 -13.41
N PHE A 621 -7.68 -27.06 -13.02
CA PHE A 621 -8.33 -27.56 -11.81
C PHE A 621 -8.74 -29.03 -11.95
N ASP A 622 -9.05 -29.68 -10.81
CA ASP A 622 -9.62 -31.02 -10.82
C ASP A 622 -11.03 -31.00 -11.48
N PRO A 623 -11.24 -31.72 -12.57
CA PRO A 623 -12.51 -31.70 -13.30
C PRO A 623 -13.69 -32.31 -12.51
N ASN A 624 -13.42 -33.08 -11.44
CA ASN A 624 -14.40 -33.72 -10.60
C ASN A 624 -14.96 -32.84 -9.49
N VAL A 625 -14.32 -31.68 -9.22
CA VAL A 625 -14.70 -30.74 -8.15
C VAL A 625 -15.28 -29.47 -8.76
N ARG A 626 -16.59 -29.26 -8.61
CA ARG A 626 -17.34 -28.15 -9.21
C ARG A 626 -18.09 -27.30 -8.21
N THR A 627 -18.48 -27.90 -7.10
CA THR A 627 -19.26 -27.27 -6.04
C THR A 627 -18.71 -27.60 -4.67
N ILE A 628 -19.08 -26.82 -3.66
CA ILE A 628 -18.70 -27.11 -2.26
C ILE A 628 -19.21 -28.48 -1.78
N GLY A 629 -20.27 -28.99 -2.40
CA GLY A 629 -20.84 -30.33 -2.10
C GLY A 629 -19.99 -31.50 -2.59
N ASP A 630 -19.07 -31.26 -3.53
CA ASP A 630 -18.15 -32.27 -4.07
C ASP A 630 -16.93 -32.45 -3.17
N LEU A 631 -16.69 -31.49 -2.26
CA LEU A 631 -15.53 -31.50 -1.37
C LEU A 631 -15.71 -32.50 -0.22
N ARG A 632 -14.61 -33.12 0.16
CA ARG A 632 -14.49 -33.96 1.37
C ARG A 632 -13.22 -33.59 2.12
N GLU A 633 -13.27 -33.64 3.44
CA GLU A 633 -12.07 -33.48 4.27
C GLU A 633 -11.02 -34.53 3.91
N GLY A 634 -9.77 -34.09 3.81
CA GLY A 634 -8.65 -34.93 3.39
C GLY A 634 -8.37 -34.95 1.88
N MET A 635 -9.26 -34.42 1.03
CA MET A 635 -8.99 -34.30 -0.40
C MET A 635 -7.80 -33.38 -0.65
N THR A 636 -6.91 -33.82 -1.55
CA THR A 636 -5.81 -33.00 -2.06
C THR A 636 -6.17 -32.51 -3.47
N LEU A 637 -6.11 -31.22 -3.68
CA LEU A 637 -6.57 -30.55 -4.89
C LEU A 637 -5.53 -29.57 -5.40
N PRO A 638 -5.37 -29.45 -6.73
CA PRO A 638 -4.61 -28.35 -7.31
C PRO A 638 -5.40 -27.04 -7.15
N GLY A 639 -4.71 -25.98 -6.83
CA GLY A 639 -5.30 -24.67 -6.67
C GLY A 639 -4.40 -23.52 -7.13
N ILE A 640 -4.96 -22.34 -7.28
CA ILE A 640 -4.26 -21.10 -7.59
C ILE A 640 -4.46 -20.12 -6.46
N VAL A 641 -3.39 -19.50 -6.00
CA VAL A 641 -3.45 -18.43 -4.99
C VAL A 641 -4.07 -17.18 -5.61
N THR A 642 -5.25 -16.79 -5.11
CA THR A 642 -6.03 -15.64 -5.62
C THR A 642 -5.84 -14.39 -4.80
N ASN A 643 -5.55 -14.52 -3.50
CA ASN A 643 -5.35 -13.38 -2.62
C ASN A 643 -4.44 -13.76 -1.44
N ILE A 644 -3.59 -12.81 -1.01
CA ILE A 644 -2.72 -12.96 0.15
C ILE A 644 -3.10 -11.90 1.19
N THR A 645 -3.24 -12.35 2.43
CA THR A 645 -3.56 -11.49 3.58
C THR A 645 -2.52 -11.69 4.69
N ALA A 646 -2.54 -10.87 5.73
CA ALA A 646 -1.62 -11.04 6.86
C ALA A 646 -1.84 -12.36 7.64
N PHE A 647 -3.02 -12.97 7.55
CA PHE A 647 -3.38 -14.18 8.29
C PHE A 647 -3.38 -15.47 7.45
N GLY A 648 -3.13 -15.38 6.14
CA GLY A 648 -3.09 -16.54 5.27
C GLY A 648 -3.29 -16.19 3.79
N ALA A 649 -3.47 -17.22 2.97
CA ALA A 649 -3.72 -17.09 1.54
C ALA A 649 -5.07 -17.70 1.15
N PHE A 650 -5.78 -17.05 0.25
CA PHE A 650 -6.96 -17.59 -0.39
C PHE A 650 -6.54 -18.34 -1.65
N VAL A 651 -7.10 -19.51 -1.84
CA VAL A 651 -6.77 -20.41 -2.93
C VAL A 651 -8.04 -20.82 -3.64
N ASP A 652 -8.15 -20.52 -4.93
CA ASP A 652 -9.15 -21.07 -5.81
C ASP A 652 -8.82 -22.54 -6.10
N ILE A 653 -9.74 -23.43 -5.80
CA ILE A 653 -9.62 -24.88 -5.99
C ILE A 653 -10.58 -25.41 -7.07
N GLY A 654 -11.09 -24.53 -7.93
CA GLY A 654 -12.01 -24.87 -9.00
C GLY A 654 -13.50 -24.77 -8.66
N ILE A 655 -13.87 -24.17 -7.53
CA ILE A 655 -15.27 -23.90 -7.13
C ILE A 655 -15.51 -22.39 -6.92
N LYS A 656 -16.79 -21.98 -6.79
CA LYS A 656 -17.17 -20.55 -6.69
C LYS A 656 -16.62 -19.81 -5.48
N GLN A 657 -16.10 -20.53 -4.50
CA GLN A 657 -15.63 -19.97 -3.22
C GLN A 657 -14.19 -20.38 -2.99
N ASP A 658 -13.34 -19.41 -2.76
CA ASP A 658 -11.95 -19.66 -2.43
C ASP A 658 -11.83 -20.30 -1.04
N GLY A 659 -10.92 -21.24 -0.90
CA GLY A 659 -10.55 -21.81 0.39
C GLY A 659 -9.45 -21.00 1.05
N LEU A 660 -9.45 -20.94 2.39
CA LEU A 660 -8.43 -20.25 3.16
C LEU A 660 -7.36 -21.24 3.64
N VAL A 661 -6.13 -21.01 3.27
CA VAL A 661 -4.94 -21.57 3.93
C VAL A 661 -4.48 -20.58 4.99
N HIS A 662 -4.79 -20.86 6.27
CA HIS A 662 -4.33 -20.01 7.37
C HIS A 662 -2.81 -20.05 7.47
N ILE A 663 -2.16 -18.97 7.93
CA ILE A 663 -0.70 -18.86 8.04
C ILE A 663 -0.06 -20.04 8.80
N SER A 664 -0.74 -20.59 9.80
CA SER A 664 -0.30 -21.76 10.54
C SER A 664 -0.38 -23.08 9.73
N GLN A 665 -1.04 -23.10 8.57
CA GLN A 665 -1.24 -24.25 7.70
C GLN A 665 -0.46 -24.15 6.39
N MET A 666 0.40 -23.13 6.23
CA MET A 666 1.13 -22.89 4.99
C MET A 666 2.43 -23.68 4.86
N ALA A 667 3.09 -23.97 5.99
CA ALA A 667 4.34 -24.74 6.01
C ALA A 667 4.53 -25.43 7.37
N ASP A 668 5.43 -26.42 7.42
CA ASP A 668 5.79 -27.12 8.65
C ASP A 668 6.80 -26.35 9.54
N ARG A 669 7.15 -25.13 9.16
CA ARG A 669 7.98 -24.20 9.92
C ARG A 669 7.18 -22.95 10.31
N TYR A 670 7.72 -22.17 11.25
CA TYR A 670 7.15 -20.86 11.55
C TYR A 670 7.23 -19.95 10.31
N VAL A 671 6.12 -19.33 9.95
CA VAL A 671 5.96 -18.39 8.83
C VAL A 671 5.62 -17.05 9.43
N ALA A 672 6.44 -16.03 9.18
CA ALA A 672 6.21 -14.67 9.67
C ALA A 672 5.23 -13.91 8.76
N SER A 673 5.29 -14.17 7.45
CA SER A 673 4.38 -13.59 6.46
C SER A 673 3.98 -14.63 5.41
N PRO A 674 2.70 -14.73 5.02
CA PRO A 674 2.26 -15.63 3.95
C PRO A 674 3.01 -15.44 2.63
N ALA A 675 3.44 -14.21 2.31
CA ALA A 675 4.21 -13.90 1.11
C ALA A 675 5.63 -14.51 1.08
N GLU A 676 6.12 -15.05 2.22
CA GLU A 676 7.37 -15.85 2.26
C GLU A 676 7.22 -17.27 1.71
N VAL A 677 5.99 -17.74 1.57
CA VAL A 677 5.68 -19.13 1.20
C VAL A 677 4.98 -19.20 -0.15
N VAL A 678 4.10 -18.24 -0.44
CA VAL A 678 3.31 -18.23 -1.68
C VAL A 678 3.27 -16.83 -2.30
N HIS A 679 2.99 -16.77 -3.61
CA HIS A 679 2.73 -15.56 -4.36
C HIS A 679 1.40 -15.66 -5.14
N LEU A 680 0.83 -14.51 -5.52
CA LEU A 680 -0.41 -14.46 -6.31
C LEU A 680 -0.23 -15.17 -7.66
N GLY A 681 -1.25 -15.91 -8.06
CA GLY A 681 -1.23 -16.71 -9.28
C GLY A 681 -0.39 -17.99 -9.17
N GLN A 682 0.24 -18.25 -8.02
CA GLN A 682 1.02 -19.47 -7.81
C GLN A 682 0.10 -20.69 -7.82
N GLN A 683 0.52 -21.71 -8.57
CA GLN A 683 -0.07 -23.03 -8.53
C GLN A 683 0.39 -23.74 -7.26
N VAL A 684 -0.54 -24.23 -6.48
CA VAL A 684 -0.29 -24.93 -5.21
C VAL A 684 -1.11 -26.19 -5.12
N GLU A 685 -0.62 -27.16 -4.38
CA GLU A 685 -1.38 -28.33 -3.97
C GLU A 685 -1.87 -28.12 -2.54
N VAL A 686 -3.19 -28.22 -2.33
CA VAL A 686 -3.82 -27.96 -1.04
C VAL A 686 -4.69 -29.12 -0.60
N ARG A 687 -4.70 -29.40 0.70
CA ARG A 687 -5.56 -30.42 1.31
C ARG A 687 -6.71 -29.75 2.04
N VAL A 688 -7.92 -30.23 1.82
CA VAL A 688 -9.13 -29.77 2.50
C VAL A 688 -9.10 -30.25 3.96
N THR A 689 -9.15 -29.30 4.92
CA THR A 689 -9.12 -29.60 6.36
C THR A 689 -10.43 -29.33 7.08
N GLY A 690 -11.37 -28.63 6.44
CA GLY A 690 -12.69 -28.38 7.01
C GLY A 690 -13.59 -27.67 6.01
N ILE A 691 -14.89 -27.98 6.10
CA ILE A 691 -15.92 -27.44 5.20
C ILE A 691 -17.10 -26.95 6.06
N ASP A 692 -17.37 -25.65 6.03
CA ASP A 692 -18.55 -25.02 6.62
C ASP A 692 -19.52 -24.62 5.50
N THR A 693 -20.41 -25.52 5.15
CA THR A 693 -21.40 -25.31 4.07
C THR A 693 -22.41 -24.22 4.42
N ALA A 694 -22.72 -24.00 5.70
CA ALA A 694 -23.69 -22.99 6.14
C ALA A 694 -23.15 -21.57 5.95
N ARG A 695 -21.84 -21.39 6.14
CA ARG A 695 -21.16 -20.10 5.98
C ARG A 695 -20.39 -20.00 4.66
N GLY A 696 -20.36 -21.06 3.85
CA GLY A 696 -19.60 -21.13 2.62
C GLY A 696 -18.09 -21.01 2.83
N ARG A 697 -17.54 -21.49 3.96
CA ARG A 697 -16.11 -21.40 4.29
C ARG A 697 -15.41 -22.74 4.10
N ILE A 698 -14.26 -22.71 3.46
CA ILE A 698 -13.42 -23.87 3.20
C ILE A 698 -12.06 -23.61 3.82
N SER A 699 -11.63 -24.51 4.69
CA SER A 699 -10.31 -24.49 5.30
C SER A 699 -9.36 -25.43 4.56
N LEU A 700 -8.20 -24.93 4.22
CA LEU A 700 -7.19 -25.64 3.44
C LEU A 700 -5.85 -25.69 4.19
N SER A 701 -5.01 -26.67 3.85
CA SER A 701 -3.66 -26.83 4.36
C SER A 701 -2.68 -27.13 3.23
N MET A 702 -1.51 -26.52 3.26
CA MET A 702 -0.36 -26.85 2.42
C MET A 702 0.68 -27.70 3.17
N ARG A 703 0.43 -28.03 4.43
CA ARG A 703 1.28 -28.94 5.21
C ARG A 703 1.15 -30.36 4.67
N LYS A 704 2.29 -31.03 4.57
CA LYS A 704 2.38 -32.44 4.16
C LYS A 704 1.85 -33.41 5.18
#